data_1699925f0f875fe07c335d44732a1278
#
_entry.id   1699925f0f875fe07c335d44732a1278
#
_cell.length_a   1.000
_cell.length_b   1.000
_cell.length_c   1.000
_cell.angle_alpha   90.00
_cell.angle_beta   90.00
_cell.angle_gamma   90.00
#
_symmetry.space_group_name_H-M   'P 1'
#
loop_
_entity.id
_entity.type
_entity.pdbx_description
1 polymer ?
#
loop_
_entity_poly.entity_id
_entity_poly.type
_entity_poly.pdbx_seq_one_letter_code
_entity_poly.pdbx_strand_id
1 'polypeptide(L)'
;MQMELEFINEIKQIYGEENCKLIIRAFEFADEKHKNDTRDTGEPYIIHPYHVAKHLVRMRADVASVVSGLLHDCIEDADCKPEEIKEQFGDVVYNICLGASKIEPIKHARRRHLEENENLRKMFLTMAKDARVAFVKLADRLHNMQTLDIKNRADQLKIAKETLDIYVPLAERLGMNELKHTLEDLCFKYIFPEEFVEITSYMEETYKSRKNINTSIKERIKQIAAEHNIDCRLQSRIKSSFGVFKKISTKGKENVYDVIAHRIIVKEVKDCYTMLGAVHNLWKPVDGRIKDYISMPKKNLYMSLHTTVLYPTEEGEVPCEIQIRTEEMHIFCEYGMAAHWMYKEHGSKATKMDGNSAILNMKKQLSASTDKILQESETDEFMQIIKAGFYANKIFVFTPTLNVVELPEGSIPLDFAYAIHTGLGNKCVGAKINDKMVPITTKLVTGDVVEVLTSSSKGPSRDWIKLCKSRSAVNKIKQYFKKEKREENIKIGKDILEEQAKRKGYSLSKLLEDKETLAEVGFKHHLLGLDEIFAAVGYGGITVSQVLGKFISKQQQRDKKEKKLSFVHEPQKNSDGVIIDGHDDLLKKVAKCCKPIPGDDIVGYVSRGRGVAIHRRDCQTLRNLEPDRIVETTWNQKSLSEVYNAGFKVIAKNASGILNQISNKIADNKIDITYINGEVTKTGDAVFNVGVRIKTRNELVDLINKIKTLSSVYEVIR
;
A
#
# COMPACT_ATOMS: atom_id res chain seq x y z
N MET A 1 9.74 7.91 34.96
CA MET A 1 8.58 8.88 34.93
C MET A 1 7.45 8.31 35.76
N GLN A 2 6.68 9.13 36.51
CA GLN A 2 5.47 8.64 37.19
C GLN A 2 4.23 8.89 36.31
N MET A 3 3.34 7.91 36.26
CA MET A 3 2.05 8.06 35.58
C MET A 3 1.18 9.10 36.32
N GLU A 4 0.50 9.98 35.58
CA GLU A 4 -0.37 11.01 36.14
C GLU A 4 -1.49 10.40 37.01
N LEU A 5 -1.74 10.94 38.18
CA LEU A 5 -2.76 10.45 39.12
C LEU A 5 -4.18 10.46 38.49
N GLU A 6 -4.47 11.50 37.69
CA GLU A 6 -5.74 11.62 36.98
C GLU A 6 -5.95 10.48 35.98
N PHE A 7 -4.89 10.10 35.24
CA PHE A 7 -4.94 9.02 34.28
C PHE A 7 -5.09 7.66 34.98
N ILE A 8 -4.42 7.45 36.11
CA ILE A 8 -4.60 6.24 36.92
C ILE A 8 -6.06 6.11 37.37
N ASN A 9 -6.67 7.22 37.83
CA ASN A 9 -8.07 7.22 38.28
C ASN A 9 -9.02 6.95 37.10
N GLU A 10 -8.74 7.52 35.92
CA GLU A 10 -9.50 7.24 34.69
C GLU A 10 -9.44 5.76 34.30
N ILE A 11 -8.25 5.16 34.28
CA ILE A 11 -8.05 3.74 33.98
C ILE A 11 -8.78 2.87 35.00
N LYS A 12 -8.67 3.19 36.30
CA LYS A 12 -9.33 2.44 37.34
C LYS A 12 -10.87 2.47 37.21
N GLN A 13 -11.40 3.63 36.85
CA GLN A 13 -12.83 3.79 36.61
C GLN A 13 -13.33 3.01 35.38
N ILE A 14 -12.54 2.95 34.32
CA ILE A 14 -12.93 2.33 33.05
C ILE A 14 -12.73 0.80 33.08
N TYR A 15 -11.58 0.33 33.58
CA TYR A 15 -11.14 -1.08 33.46
C TYR A 15 -11.17 -1.85 34.78
N GLY A 16 -11.41 -1.19 35.91
CA GLY A 16 -11.37 -1.79 37.23
C GLY A 16 -9.95 -1.89 37.81
N GLU A 17 -9.85 -2.32 39.06
CA GLU A 17 -8.61 -2.23 39.83
C GLU A 17 -7.52 -3.23 39.41
N GLU A 18 -7.90 -4.45 39.04
CA GLU A 18 -6.94 -5.48 38.60
C GLU A 18 -6.30 -5.13 37.25
N ASN A 19 -7.11 -4.71 36.30
CA ASN A 19 -6.64 -4.29 34.98
C ASN A 19 -5.81 -3.00 35.06
N CYS A 20 -6.16 -2.08 35.97
CA CYS A 20 -5.36 -0.90 36.26
C CYS A 20 -3.94 -1.29 36.71
N LYS A 21 -3.80 -2.26 37.60
CA LYS A 21 -2.47 -2.77 38.02
C LYS A 21 -1.66 -3.35 36.87
N LEU A 22 -2.31 -4.07 35.95
CA LEU A 22 -1.66 -4.62 34.77
C LEU A 22 -1.14 -3.51 33.83
N ILE A 23 -1.94 -2.46 33.60
CA ILE A 23 -1.55 -1.32 32.78
C ILE A 23 -0.38 -0.55 33.43
N ILE A 24 -0.40 -0.33 34.77
CA ILE A 24 0.69 0.31 35.47
C ILE A 24 1.99 -0.53 35.37
N ARG A 25 1.91 -1.85 35.53
CA ARG A 25 3.07 -2.75 35.37
C ARG A 25 3.65 -2.68 33.96
N ALA A 26 2.80 -2.57 32.94
CA ALA A 26 3.25 -2.42 31.55
C ALA A 26 3.96 -1.08 31.35
N PHE A 27 3.47 0.00 31.97
CA PHE A 27 4.12 1.30 31.91
C PHE A 27 5.49 1.27 32.60
N GLU A 28 5.60 0.68 33.79
CA GLU A 28 6.86 0.55 34.54
C GLU A 28 7.87 -0.29 33.73
N PHE A 29 7.43 -1.38 33.11
CA PHE A 29 8.26 -2.20 32.21
C PHE A 29 8.78 -1.39 31.02
N ALA A 30 7.91 -0.64 30.35
CA ALA A 30 8.30 0.20 29.22
C ALA A 30 9.26 1.33 29.64
N ASP A 31 9.02 1.96 30.80
CA ASP A 31 9.89 3.02 31.35
C ASP A 31 11.30 2.50 31.67
N GLU A 32 11.38 1.27 32.20
CA GLU A 32 12.68 0.62 32.48
C GLU A 32 13.43 0.30 31.17
N LYS A 33 12.73 -0.26 30.17
CA LYS A 33 13.33 -0.63 28.90
C LYS A 33 13.83 0.59 28.11
N HIS A 34 13.10 1.70 28.13
CA HIS A 34 13.44 2.95 27.43
C HIS A 34 14.20 3.97 28.31
N LYS A 35 14.78 3.55 29.43
CA LYS A 35 15.39 4.45 30.42
C LYS A 35 16.48 5.37 29.86
N ASN A 36 17.20 4.91 28.83
CA ASN A 36 18.32 5.64 28.24
C ASN A 36 17.94 6.27 26.88
N ASP A 37 16.72 6.07 26.43
CA ASP A 37 16.27 6.52 25.13
C ASP A 37 15.60 7.90 25.22
N THR A 38 15.91 8.75 24.26
CA THR A 38 15.30 10.08 24.11
C THR A 38 14.71 10.23 22.71
N ARG A 39 13.62 10.96 22.61
CA ARG A 39 13.02 11.32 21.33
C ARG A 39 13.79 12.46 20.65
N ASP A 40 13.51 12.70 19.36
CA ASP A 40 13.99 13.88 18.62
C ASP A 40 13.61 15.21 19.31
N THR A 41 12.60 15.20 20.16
CA THR A 41 12.17 16.34 21.00
C THR A 41 13.13 16.61 22.17
N GLY A 42 14.04 15.68 22.51
CA GLY A 42 14.86 15.71 23.72
C GLY A 42 14.15 15.18 24.97
N GLU A 43 12.88 14.80 24.87
CA GLU A 43 12.10 14.23 25.99
C GLU A 43 12.39 12.73 26.17
N PRO A 44 12.19 12.17 27.40
CA PRO A 44 12.28 10.73 27.64
C PRO A 44 11.37 9.94 26.69
N TYR A 45 11.86 8.84 26.12
CA TYR A 45 11.12 8.07 25.11
C TYR A 45 9.77 7.56 25.60
N ILE A 46 9.65 7.21 26.88
CA ILE A 46 8.41 6.70 27.52
C ILE A 46 7.19 7.61 27.33
N ILE A 47 7.39 8.92 27.09
CA ILE A 47 6.31 9.88 26.86
C ILE A 47 5.47 9.45 25.63
N HIS A 48 6.11 8.88 24.59
CA HIS A 48 5.41 8.42 23.41
C HIS A 48 4.44 7.26 23.69
N PRO A 49 4.88 6.08 24.16
CA PRO A 49 3.97 4.99 24.45
C PRO A 49 2.93 5.35 25.52
N TYR A 50 3.26 6.24 26.45
CA TYR A 50 2.30 6.76 27.41
C TYR A 50 1.15 7.52 26.73
N HIS A 51 1.44 8.43 25.78
CA HIS A 51 0.41 9.12 25.01
C HIS A 51 -0.37 8.18 24.08
N VAL A 52 0.29 7.18 23.50
CA VAL A 52 -0.38 6.14 22.71
C VAL A 52 -1.40 5.40 23.59
N ALA A 53 -1.03 5.02 24.82
CA ALA A 53 -1.96 4.40 25.76
C ALA A 53 -3.10 5.36 26.17
N LYS A 54 -2.85 6.65 26.42
CA LYS A 54 -3.90 7.65 26.67
C LYS A 54 -4.89 7.74 25.50
N HIS A 55 -4.41 7.70 24.27
CA HIS A 55 -5.29 7.67 23.08
C HIS A 55 -6.13 6.41 23.04
N LEU A 56 -5.55 5.23 23.30
CA LEU A 56 -6.28 3.97 23.33
C LEU A 56 -7.35 3.93 24.42
N VAL A 57 -7.06 4.48 25.61
CA VAL A 57 -8.06 4.61 26.71
C VAL A 57 -9.22 5.52 26.27
N ARG A 58 -8.93 6.68 25.65
CA ARG A 58 -9.95 7.59 25.09
C ARG A 58 -10.80 6.92 24.01
N MET A 59 -10.19 6.06 23.20
CA MET A 59 -10.87 5.27 22.16
C MET A 59 -11.68 4.12 22.75
N ARG A 60 -11.71 3.94 24.09
CA ARG A 60 -12.37 2.82 24.75
C ARG A 60 -11.90 1.45 24.24
N ALA A 61 -10.59 1.31 23.96
CA ALA A 61 -9.98 0.05 23.56
C ALA A 61 -9.94 -0.93 24.74
N ASP A 62 -9.80 -2.24 24.45
CA ASP A 62 -9.64 -3.27 25.47
C ASP A 62 -8.29 -3.17 26.19
N VAL A 63 -8.19 -3.81 27.36
CA VAL A 63 -6.96 -3.78 28.21
C VAL A 63 -5.73 -4.27 27.46
N ALA A 64 -5.88 -5.33 26.67
CA ALA A 64 -4.76 -5.87 25.89
C ALA A 64 -4.24 -4.87 24.86
N SER A 65 -5.11 -4.09 24.22
CA SER A 65 -4.72 -3.01 23.29
C SER A 65 -3.99 -1.88 24.01
N VAL A 66 -4.46 -1.46 25.21
CA VAL A 66 -3.79 -0.41 26.02
C VAL A 66 -2.40 -0.85 26.48
N VAL A 67 -2.27 -2.07 27.01
CA VAL A 67 -0.99 -2.66 27.39
C VAL A 67 -0.05 -2.78 26.19
N SER A 68 -0.57 -3.23 25.04
CA SER A 68 0.23 -3.30 23.81
C SER A 68 0.66 -1.92 23.31
N GLY A 69 -0.15 -0.88 23.52
CA GLY A 69 0.21 0.50 23.21
C GLY A 69 1.36 1.03 24.05
N LEU A 70 1.50 0.57 25.31
CA LEU A 70 2.65 0.89 26.16
C LEU A 70 3.93 0.14 25.71
N LEU A 71 3.78 -1.08 25.19
CA LEU A 71 4.88 -2.01 24.92
C LEU A 71 5.29 -2.09 23.44
N HIS A 72 4.59 -1.41 22.52
CA HIS A 72 4.71 -1.65 21.07
C HIS A 72 6.10 -1.34 20.50
N ASP A 73 6.80 -0.35 21.07
CA ASP A 73 8.14 0.05 20.64
C ASP A 73 9.26 -0.67 21.40
N CYS A 74 8.95 -1.38 22.52
CA CYS A 74 9.97 -2.09 23.28
C CYS A 74 10.72 -3.15 22.46
N ILE A 75 10.04 -3.77 21.49
CA ILE A 75 10.63 -4.78 20.59
C ILE A 75 11.55 -4.13 19.54
N GLU A 76 11.21 -2.91 19.08
CA GLU A 76 11.93 -2.24 17.99
C GLU A 76 13.12 -1.43 18.51
N ASP A 77 12.91 -0.65 19.56
CA ASP A 77 13.81 0.43 19.95
C ASP A 77 14.54 0.18 21.28
N ALA A 78 14.08 -0.77 22.13
CA ALA A 78 14.59 -0.95 23.49
C ALA A 78 15.29 -2.29 23.77
N ASP A 79 15.79 -2.99 22.76
CA ASP A 79 16.49 -4.28 22.87
C ASP A 79 15.77 -5.32 23.77
N CYS A 80 14.43 -5.27 23.79
CA CYS A 80 13.57 -6.18 24.52
C CYS A 80 13.33 -7.44 23.72
N LYS A 81 13.58 -8.61 24.31
CA LYS A 81 13.25 -9.88 23.64
C LYS A 81 11.73 -10.06 23.61
N PRO A 82 11.16 -10.39 22.44
CA PRO A 82 9.71 -10.59 22.33
C PRO A 82 9.13 -11.59 23.33
N GLU A 83 9.93 -12.59 23.73
CA GLU A 83 9.57 -13.62 24.71
C GLU A 83 9.33 -13.05 26.13
N GLU A 84 10.03 -11.98 26.51
CA GLU A 84 9.83 -11.30 27.80
C GLU A 84 8.42 -10.69 27.89
N ILE A 85 7.91 -10.13 26.80
CA ILE A 85 6.54 -9.61 26.73
C ILE A 85 5.54 -10.76 26.83
N LYS A 86 5.81 -11.88 26.17
CA LYS A 86 4.95 -13.06 26.20
C LYS A 86 4.83 -13.64 27.62
N GLU A 87 5.95 -13.78 28.32
CA GLU A 87 6.00 -14.32 29.67
C GLU A 87 5.29 -13.43 30.69
N GLN A 88 5.43 -12.11 30.56
CA GLN A 88 4.89 -11.18 31.55
C GLN A 88 3.47 -10.71 31.27
N PHE A 89 3.07 -10.58 30.00
CA PHE A 89 1.80 -9.99 29.59
C PHE A 89 0.93 -10.92 28.74
N GLY A 90 1.41 -12.12 28.41
CA GLY A 90 0.68 -13.17 27.74
C GLY A 90 0.69 -13.10 26.22
N ASP A 91 0.18 -14.17 25.59
CA ASP A 91 0.20 -14.38 24.13
C ASP A 91 -0.56 -13.31 23.34
N VAL A 92 -1.63 -12.76 23.88
CA VAL A 92 -2.47 -11.77 23.20
C VAL A 92 -1.69 -10.48 23.02
N VAL A 93 -1.11 -9.94 24.08
CA VAL A 93 -0.31 -8.71 24.04
C VAL A 93 0.93 -8.90 23.17
N TYR A 94 1.61 -10.04 23.32
CA TYR A 94 2.74 -10.41 22.48
C TYR A 94 2.40 -10.36 20.97
N ASN A 95 1.30 -10.98 20.56
CA ASN A 95 0.90 -11.01 19.16
C ASN A 95 0.53 -9.62 18.61
N ILE A 96 -0.09 -8.76 19.44
CA ILE A 96 -0.42 -7.40 19.05
C ILE A 96 0.86 -6.57 18.88
N CYS A 97 1.80 -6.63 19.83
CA CYS A 97 3.09 -5.93 19.75
C CYS A 97 3.90 -6.39 18.53
N LEU A 98 3.99 -7.71 18.30
CA LEU A 98 4.69 -8.27 17.13
C LEU A 98 4.05 -7.83 15.81
N GLY A 99 2.71 -7.72 15.78
CA GLY A 99 1.97 -7.21 14.62
C GLY A 99 2.13 -5.72 14.40
N ALA A 100 2.32 -4.96 15.47
CA ALA A 100 2.57 -3.54 15.43
C ALA A 100 4.03 -3.19 15.12
N SER A 101 4.99 -4.08 15.38
CA SER A 101 6.43 -3.83 15.13
C SER A 101 6.76 -3.82 13.65
N LYS A 102 7.81 -3.03 13.26
CA LYS A 102 8.37 -3.00 11.91
C LYS A 102 9.17 -4.28 11.62
N ILE A 103 9.42 -4.54 10.34
CA ILE A 103 10.36 -5.58 9.90
C ILE A 103 11.78 -5.06 10.11
N GLU A 104 12.69 -5.90 10.59
CA GLU A 104 14.11 -5.54 10.72
C GLU A 104 14.65 -4.92 9.41
N PRO A 105 15.38 -3.79 9.48
CA PRO A 105 15.86 -3.11 8.28
C PRO A 105 16.87 -3.99 7.53
N ILE A 106 16.58 -4.28 6.26
CA ILE A 106 17.51 -4.93 5.35
C ILE A 106 18.63 -3.93 5.03
N LYS A 107 19.86 -4.23 5.44
CA LYS A 107 21.06 -3.36 5.37
C LYS A 107 21.47 -2.89 3.96
N HIS A 108 20.56 -2.39 3.12
CA HIS A 108 20.91 -1.85 1.80
C HIS A 108 20.11 -0.59 1.46
N ALA A 109 20.78 0.54 1.47
CA ALA A 109 20.26 1.92 1.29
C ALA A 109 19.44 2.23 0.02
N ARG A 110 19.32 1.31 -0.94
CA ARG A 110 18.50 1.47 -2.16
C ARG A 110 17.05 0.98 -2.05
N ARG A 111 16.60 0.50 -0.88
CA ARG A 111 15.31 -0.20 -0.70
C ARG A 111 14.34 0.44 0.30
N ARG A 112 14.57 1.67 0.77
CA ARG A 112 13.67 2.31 1.77
C ARG A 112 12.19 2.31 1.39
N HIS A 113 11.89 2.52 0.11
CA HIS A 113 10.49 2.51 -0.37
C HIS A 113 9.87 1.11 -0.37
N LEU A 114 10.67 0.07 -0.60
CA LEU A 114 10.24 -1.33 -0.52
C LEU A 114 10.01 -1.76 0.94
N GLU A 115 10.84 -1.29 1.87
CA GLU A 115 10.70 -1.56 3.31
C GLU A 115 9.42 -0.92 3.90
N GLU A 116 9.11 0.32 3.52
CA GLU A 116 7.87 1.00 3.91
C GLU A 116 6.63 0.23 3.45
N ASN A 117 6.62 -0.22 2.20
CA ASN A 117 5.52 -0.99 1.64
C ASN A 117 5.41 -2.40 2.25
N GLU A 118 6.52 -3.05 2.59
CA GLU A 118 6.53 -4.34 3.28
C GLU A 118 6.03 -4.23 4.73
N ASN A 119 6.40 -3.17 5.45
CA ASN A 119 5.87 -2.88 6.79
C ASN A 119 4.36 -2.68 6.78
N LEU A 120 3.84 -1.92 5.81
CA LEU A 120 2.40 -1.76 5.63
C LEU A 120 1.71 -3.09 5.27
N ARG A 121 2.34 -3.90 4.42
CA ARG A 121 1.84 -5.25 4.08
C ARG A 121 1.75 -6.13 5.31
N LYS A 122 2.81 -6.21 6.13
CA LYS A 122 2.82 -6.97 7.40
C LYS A 122 1.69 -6.50 8.32
N MET A 123 1.54 -5.18 8.48
CA MET A 123 0.49 -4.59 9.29
C MET A 123 -0.90 -5.04 8.83
N PHE A 124 -1.21 -4.92 7.53
CA PHE A 124 -2.52 -5.35 7.00
C PHE A 124 -2.78 -6.85 7.16
N LEU A 125 -1.74 -7.68 7.00
CA LEU A 125 -1.83 -9.13 7.20
C LEU A 125 -2.12 -9.50 8.65
N THR A 126 -1.45 -8.83 9.58
CA THR A 126 -1.65 -9.07 11.00
C THR A 126 -3.00 -8.52 11.47
N MET A 127 -3.43 -7.36 10.95
CA MET A 127 -4.76 -6.81 11.19
C MET A 127 -5.89 -7.75 10.73
N ALA A 128 -5.70 -8.50 9.65
CA ALA A 128 -6.67 -9.50 9.20
C ALA A 128 -6.84 -10.64 10.22
N LYS A 129 -5.80 -10.93 11.02
CA LYS A 129 -5.84 -11.89 12.13
C LYS A 129 -6.40 -11.27 13.39
N ASP A 130 -5.91 -10.08 13.77
CA ASP A 130 -6.34 -9.34 14.96
C ASP A 130 -6.44 -7.83 14.68
N ALA A 131 -7.66 -7.30 14.66
CA ALA A 131 -7.93 -5.89 14.39
C ALA A 131 -7.34 -4.92 15.44
N ARG A 132 -6.97 -5.41 16.63
CA ARG A 132 -6.38 -4.59 17.70
C ARG A 132 -5.01 -4.02 17.31
N VAL A 133 -4.28 -4.70 16.43
CA VAL A 133 -3.04 -4.15 15.82
C VAL A 133 -3.31 -2.81 15.14
N ALA A 134 -4.47 -2.66 14.48
CA ALA A 134 -4.85 -1.39 13.87
C ALA A 134 -5.09 -0.29 14.91
N PHE A 135 -5.71 -0.63 16.05
CA PHE A 135 -5.97 0.37 17.09
C PHE A 135 -4.66 0.95 17.63
N VAL A 136 -3.68 0.07 17.93
CA VAL A 136 -2.36 0.49 18.39
C VAL A 136 -1.67 1.35 17.33
N LYS A 137 -1.63 0.92 16.07
CA LYS A 137 -0.98 1.68 14.99
C LYS A 137 -1.68 3.01 14.65
N LEU A 138 -2.99 3.10 14.83
CA LEU A 138 -3.72 4.36 14.68
C LEU A 138 -3.46 5.32 15.83
N ALA A 139 -3.35 4.83 17.07
CA ALA A 139 -2.98 5.64 18.22
C ALA A 139 -1.53 6.14 18.16
N ASP A 140 -0.60 5.27 17.74
CA ASP A 140 0.80 5.60 17.44
C ASP A 140 0.86 6.71 16.36
N ARG A 141 0.18 6.53 15.23
CA ARG A 141 0.13 7.52 14.15
C ARG A 141 -0.46 8.85 14.61
N LEU A 142 -1.48 8.82 15.46
CA LEU A 142 -2.08 10.06 16.01
C LEU A 142 -1.05 10.85 16.82
N HIS A 143 -0.33 10.20 17.73
CA HIS A 143 0.69 10.88 18.52
C HIS A 143 1.85 11.37 17.66
N ASN A 144 2.30 10.59 16.68
CA ASN A 144 3.33 11.01 15.73
C ASN A 144 2.89 12.22 14.88
N MET A 145 1.61 12.32 14.53
CA MET A 145 1.06 13.50 13.83
C MET A 145 0.96 14.73 14.74
N GLN A 146 0.71 14.56 16.05
CA GLN A 146 0.66 15.65 17.02
C GLN A 146 2.03 16.26 17.31
N THR A 147 3.10 15.46 17.18
CA THR A 147 4.49 15.89 17.41
C THR A 147 5.27 16.14 16.10
N LEU A 148 4.57 16.28 14.98
CA LEU A 148 5.18 16.34 13.65
C LEU A 148 5.90 17.68 13.36
N ASP A 149 5.63 18.73 14.15
CA ASP A 149 6.21 20.07 13.99
C ASP A 149 7.75 20.08 14.02
N ILE A 150 8.39 19.11 14.70
CA ILE A 150 9.83 19.00 14.87
C ILE A 150 10.54 18.52 13.61
N LYS A 151 9.84 17.78 12.76
CA LYS A 151 10.41 17.24 11.51
C LYS A 151 10.59 18.33 10.46
N ASN A 152 11.52 18.13 9.54
CA ASN A 152 11.67 19.01 8.39
C ASN A 152 10.44 18.97 7.46
N ARG A 153 10.27 20.01 6.66
CA ARG A 153 9.07 20.19 5.81
C ARG A 153 8.82 19.03 4.83
N ALA A 154 9.86 18.41 4.31
CA ALA A 154 9.72 17.30 3.37
C ALA A 154 9.15 16.05 4.06
N ASP A 155 9.63 15.73 5.26
CA ASP A 155 9.13 14.63 6.08
C ASP A 155 7.72 14.91 6.59
N GLN A 156 7.42 16.15 7.01
CA GLN A 156 6.07 16.57 7.38
C GLN A 156 5.07 16.28 6.26
N LEU A 157 5.37 16.70 5.03
CA LEU A 157 4.51 16.47 3.87
C LEU A 157 4.37 14.98 3.52
N LYS A 158 5.46 14.21 3.61
CA LYS A 158 5.45 12.77 3.34
C LYS A 158 4.56 12.04 4.34
N ILE A 159 4.76 12.27 5.64
CA ILE A 159 4.02 11.61 6.73
C ILE A 159 2.55 12.02 6.71
N ALA A 160 2.25 13.31 6.49
CA ALA A 160 0.87 13.79 6.41
C ALA A 160 0.11 13.20 5.21
N LYS A 161 0.74 13.07 4.02
CA LYS A 161 0.15 12.42 2.85
C LYS A 161 -0.08 10.93 3.09
N GLU A 162 0.90 10.21 3.63
CA GLU A 162 0.74 8.80 3.99
C GLU A 162 -0.40 8.60 4.99
N THR A 163 -0.51 9.48 6.00
CA THR A 163 -1.57 9.44 6.99
C THR A 163 -2.94 9.65 6.34
N LEU A 164 -3.06 10.65 5.48
CA LEU A 164 -4.30 10.95 4.74
C LEU A 164 -4.68 9.80 3.79
N ASP A 165 -3.70 9.17 3.15
CA ASP A 165 -3.90 8.13 2.13
C ASP A 165 -4.18 6.74 2.71
N ILE A 166 -3.72 6.42 3.91
CA ILE A 166 -3.77 5.05 4.46
C ILE A 166 -4.50 5.02 5.80
N TYR A 167 -4.08 5.83 6.77
CA TYR A 167 -4.58 5.73 8.15
C TYR A 167 -5.97 6.37 8.32
N VAL A 168 -6.26 7.47 7.65
CA VAL A 168 -7.59 8.10 7.65
C VAL A 168 -8.66 7.17 7.09
N PRO A 169 -8.51 6.55 5.91
CA PRO A 169 -9.45 5.57 5.39
C PRO A 169 -9.55 4.31 6.27
N LEU A 170 -8.45 3.91 6.93
CA LEU A 170 -8.47 2.80 7.88
C LEU A 170 -9.35 3.11 9.10
N ALA A 171 -9.17 4.30 9.72
CA ALA A 171 -9.99 4.76 10.83
C ALA A 171 -11.48 4.85 10.42
N GLU A 172 -11.78 5.33 9.20
CA GLU A 172 -13.15 5.37 8.67
C GLU A 172 -13.79 3.99 8.56
N ARG A 173 -13.05 2.99 8.07
CA ARG A 173 -13.55 1.61 7.96
C ARG A 173 -13.79 0.96 9.32
N LEU A 174 -12.94 1.26 10.30
CA LEU A 174 -13.10 0.80 11.67
C LEU A 174 -14.20 1.53 12.43
N GLY A 175 -14.85 2.53 11.79
CA GLY A 175 -15.90 3.34 12.39
C GLY A 175 -15.41 4.35 13.43
N MET A 176 -14.08 4.58 13.54
CA MET A 176 -13.44 5.46 14.52
C MET A 176 -13.49 6.92 14.03
N ASN A 177 -14.71 7.51 14.04
CA ASN A 177 -14.93 8.81 13.40
C ASN A 177 -14.22 9.98 14.10
N GLU A 178 -14.11 9.96 15.42
CA GLU A 178 -13.38 11.01 16.17
C GLU A 178 -11.90 11.02 15.75
N LEU A 179 -11.26 9.85 15.75
CA LEU A 179 -9.88 9.70 15.34
C LEU A 179 -9.66 10.08 13.87
N LYS A 180 -10.57 9.62 12.99
CA LYS A 180 -10.54 10.00 11.57
C LYS A 180 -10.50 11.50 11.39
N HIS A 181 -11.41 12.23 12.04
CA HIS A 181 -11.49 13.68 11.90
C HIS A 181 -10.27 14.39 12.48
N THR A 182 -9.75 13.91 13.61
CA THR A 182 -8.52 14.46 14.19
C THR A 182 -7.32 14.27 13.26
N LEU A 183 -7.17 13.08 12.68
CA LEU A 183 -6.10 12.82 11.70
C LEU A 183 -6.29 13.64 10.41
N GLU A 184 -7.53 13.78 9.91
CA GLU A 184 -7.82 14.64 8.76
C GLU A 184 -7.41 16.10 9.01
N ASP A 185 -7.74 16.66 10.17
CA ASP A 185 -7.41 18.05 10.52
C ASP A 185 -5.89 18.25 10.70
N LEU A 186 -5.20 17.31 11.34
CA LEU A 186 -3.75 17.32 11.46
C LEU A 186 -3.08 17.23 10.07
N CYS A 187 -3.55 16.35 9.19
CA CYS A 187 -3.04 16.29 7.82
C CYS A 187 -3.29 17.59 7.05
N PHE A 188 -4.47 18.19 7.23
CA PHE A 188 -4.84 19.46 6.58
C PHE A 188 -3.90 20.60 6.98
N LYS A 189 -3.57 20.72 8.27
CA LYS A 189 -2.59 21.69 8.79
C LYS A 189 -1.24 21.63 8.03
N TYR A 190 -0.75 20.42 7.74
CA TYR A 190 0.57 20.25 7.11
C TYR A 190 0.52 20.27 5.57
N ILE A 191 -0.55 19.78 4.94
CA ILE A 191 -0.64 19.70 3.48
C ILE A 191 -1.06 21.03 2.88
N PHE A 192 -2.01 21.72 3.51
CA PHE A 192 -2.63 22.96 3.05
C PHE A 192 -2.63 24.03 4.17
N PRO A 193 -1.46 24.55 4.56
CA PRO A 193 -1.34 25.41 5.74
C PRO A 193 -2.07 26.77 5.61
N GLU A 194 -2.11 27.35 4.42
CA GLU A 194 -2.77 28.63 4.16
C GLU A 194 -4.29 28.47 4.28
N GLU A 195 -4.83 27.48 3.60
CA GLU A 195 -6.26 27.15 3.63
C GLU A 195 -6.70 26.69 5.04
N PHE A 196 -5.83 26.01 5.78
CA PHE A 196 -6.09 25.60 7.16
C PHE A 196 -6.33 26.84 8.05
N VAL A 197 -5.49 27.85 7.95
CA VAL A 197 -5.63 29.12 8.72
C VAL A 197 -6.91 29.84 8.31
N GLU A 198 -7.19 29.96 7.01
CA GLU A 198 -8.40 30.61 6.52
C GLU A 198 -9.69 29.93 7.03
N ILE A 199 -9.74 28.59 6.88
CA ILE A 199 -10.91 27.80 7.28
C ILE A 199 -11.10 27.82 8.80
N THR A 200 -10.01 27.72 9.57
CA THR A 200 -10.08 27.76 11.04
C THR A 200 -10.59 29.11 11.52
N SER A 201 -10.09 30.19 10.97
CA SER A 201 -10.58 31.59 11.28
C SER A 201 -12.06 31.75 10.93
N TYR A 202 -12.47 31.27 9.75
CA TYR A 202 -13.90 31.30 9.35
C TYR A 202 -14.79 30.52 10.32
N MET A 203 -14.33 29.35 10.77
CA MET A 203 -15.08 28.50 11.72
C MET A 203 -15.19 29.18 13.09
N GLU A 204 -14.12 29.82 13.57
CA GLU A 204 -14.14 30.58 14.83
C GLU A 204 -15.09 31.75 14.79
N GLU A 205 -15.08 32.53 13.71
CA GLU A 205 -16.02 33.66 13.51
C GLU A 205 -17.45 33.15 13.47
N THR A 206 -17.71 32.06 12.72
CA THR A 206 -19.04 31.44 12.64
C THR A 206 -19.49 30.93 14.01
N TYR A 207 -18.57 30.35 14.80
CA TYR A 207 -18.91 29.88 16.15
C TYR A 207 -19.24 31.05 17.09
N LYS A 208 -18.43 32.11 17.05
CA LYS A 208 -18.65 33.33 17.88
C LYS A 208 -19.98 34.03 17.55
N SER A 209 -20.25 34.21 16.25
CA SER A 209 -21.51 34.88 15.80
C SER A 209 -22.76 34.08 16.16
N ARG A 210 -22.68 32.72 16.15
CA ARG A 210 -23.81 31.83 16.45
C ARG A 210 -23.90 31.39 17.91
N LYS A 211 -23.06 31.90 18.81
CA LYS A 211 -22.99 31.43 20.21
C LYS A 211 -24.36 31.54 20.92
N ASN A 212 -25.03 32.69 20.82
CA ASN A 212 -26.33 32.93 21.45
C ASN A 212 -27.42 32.02 20.85
N ILE A 213 -27.45 31.86 19.53
CA ILE A 213 -28.37 30.99 18.81
C ILE A 213 -28.19 29.53 19.28
N ASN A 214 -26.94 29.09 19.36
CA ASN A 214 -26.64 27.72 19.82
C ASN A 214 -27.08 27.46 21.27
N THR A 215 -26.97 28.46 22.13
CA THR A 215 -27.43 28.37 23.52
C THR A 215 -28.97 28.26 23.57
N SER A 216 -29.68 29.15 22.86
CA SER A 216 -31.14 29.15 22.80
C SER A 216 -31.71 27.84 22.20
N ILE A 217 -31.05 27.29 21.15
CA ILE A 217 -31.44 26.00 20.57
C ILE A 217 -31.32 24.89 21.63
N LYS A 218 -30.22 24.85 22.38
CA LYS A 218 -30.00 23.82 23.42
C LYS A 218 -31.04 23.92 24.54
N GLU A 219 -31.32 25.12 25.01
CA GLU A 219 -32.34 25.38 26.06
C GLU A 219 -33.70 24.89 25.58
N ARG A 220 -34.09 25.25 24.36
CA ARG A 220 -35.38 24.82 23.79
C ARG A 220 -35.49 23.30 23.61
N ILE A 221 -34.40 22.64 23.15
CA ILE A 221 -34.36 21.17 23.05
C ILE A 221 -34.49 20.54 24.44
N LYS A 222 -33.85 21.09 25.49
CA LYS A 222 -33.99 20.59 26.87
C LYS A 222 -35.42 20.70 27.38
N GLN A 223 -36.09 21.83 27.12
CA GLN A 223 -37.50 22.05 27.50
C GLN A 223 -38.41 20.99 26.88
N ILE A 224 -38.26 20.72 25.56
CA ILE A 224 -39.07 19.73 24.87
C ILE A 224 -38.75 18.32 25.39
N ALA A 225 -37.52 18.00 25.65
CA ALA A 225 -37.17 16.70 26.22
C ALA A 225 -37.82 16.51 27.58
N ALA A 226 -37.87 17.56 28.42
CA ALA A 226 -38.59 17.51 29.72
C ALA A 226 -40.10 17.34 29.55
N GLU A 227 -40.73 18.07 28.58
CA GLU A 227 -42.14 17.92 28.24
C GLU A 227 -42.56 16.49 27.86
N HIS A 228 -41.62 15.75 27.21
CA HIS A 228 -41.81 14.36 26.81
C HIS A 228 -41.28 13.34 27.83
N ASN A 229 -40.80 13.79 29.00
CA ASN A 229 -40.16 12.94 30.02
C ASN A 229 -38.95 12.14 29.48
N ILE A 230 -38.21 12.73 28.56
CA ILE A 230 -37.00 12.11 27.95
C ILE A 230 -35.75 12.70 28.59
N ASP A 231 -34.96 11.85 29.25
CA ASP A 231 -33.66 12.20 29.74
C ASP A 231 -32.66 12.22 28.56
N CYS A 232 -32.06 13.40 28.30
CA CYS A 232 -31.17 13.55 27.17
C CYS A 232 -29.92 14.35 27.52
N ARG A 233 -28.81 14.00 26.91
CA ARG A 233 -27.54 14.74 26.94
C ARG A 233 -27.37 15.50 25.64
N LEU A 234 -27.12 16.81 25.71
CA LEU A 234 -26.94 17.66 24.54
C LEU A 234 -25.47 18.00 24.35
N GLN A 235 -24.98 17.83 23.12
CA GLN A 235 -23.64 18.22 22.72
C GLN A 235 -23.70 19.10 21.46
N SER A 236 -22.86 20.15 21.40
CA SER A 236 -22.56 20.81 20.13
C SER A 236 -21.40 20.08 19.46
N ARG A 237 -21.58 19.74 18.21
CA ARG A 237 -20.52 19.19 17.36
C ARG A 237 -20.07 20.25 16.38
N ILE A 238 -18.80 20.62 16.46
CA ILE A 238 -18.13 21.40 15.42
C ILE A 238 -17.60 20.40 14.38
N LYS A 239 -17.80 20.69 13.12
CA LYS A 239 -17.29 19.86 12.02
C LYS A 239 -15.78 20.00 11.92
N SER A 240 -15.09 18.97 11.44
CA SER A 240 -13.66 19.04 11.18
C SER A 240 -13.32 20.11 10.14
N SER A 241 -12.19 20.81 10.32
CA SER A 241 -11.72 21.86 9.41
C SER A 241 -11.57 21.34 7.98
N PHE A 242 -11.00 20.13 7.83
CA PHE A 242 -10.89 19.48 6.53
C PHE A 242 -12.26 19.13 5.91
N GLY A 243 -13.22 18.73 6.75
CA GLY A 243 -14.59 18.49 6.33
C GLY A 243 -15.32 19.74 5.84
N VAL A 244 -15.05 20.89 6.47
CA VAL A 244 -15.55 22.21 6.03
C VAL A 244 -14.88 22.61 4.72
N PHE A 245 -13.55 22.51 4.64
CA PHE A 245 -12.77 22.79 3.42
C PHE A 245 -13.29 22.02 2.20
N LYS A 246 -13.46 20.69 2.34
CA LYS A 246 -14.02 19.84 1.26
C LYS A 246 -15.40 20.30 0.79
N LYS A 247 -16.25 20.74 1.72
CA LYS A 247 -17.60 21.23 1.37
C LYS A 247 -17.57 22.58 0.69
N ILE A 248 -16.75 23.51 1.18
CA ILE A 248 -16.58 24.83 0.57
C ILE A 248 -16.05 24.68 -0.86
N SER A 249 -15.04 23.82 -1.08
CA SER A 249 -14.46 23.56 -2.40
C SER A 249 -15.46 22.95 -3.40
N THR A 250 -16.47 22.20 -2.90
CA THR A 250 -17.45 21.51 -3.77
C THR A 250 -18.75 22.27 -3.96
N LYS A 251 -19.21 23.06 -2.96
CA LYS A 251 -20.54 23.68 -2.92
C LYS A 251 -20.53 25.19 -2.81
N GLY A 252 -19.35 25.79 -2.59
CA GLY A 252 -19.21 27.21 -2.26
C GLY A 252 -19.47 27.50 -0.78
N LYS A 253 -18.88 28.58 -0.28
CA LYS A 253 -18.90 28.99 1.14
C LYS A 253 -20.33 29.25 1.65
N GLU A 254 -21.19 29.83 0.80
CA GLU A 254 -22.58 30.23 1.12
C GLU A 254 -23.50 29.00 1.36
N ASN A 255 -23.13 27.81 0.89
CA ASN A 255 -23.94 26.61 0.97
C ASN A 255 -23.52 25.66 2.10
N VAL A 256 -22.59 26.05 2.96
CA VAL A 256 -22.11 25.25 4.09
C VAL A 256 -22.81 25.65 5.38
N TYR A 257 -23.94 25.02 5.67
CA TYR A 257 -24.80 25.34 6.83
C TYR A 257 -24.46 24.48 8.08
N ASP A 258 -23.72 23.40 7.93
CA ASP A 258 -23.47 22.38 8.96
C ASP A 258 -22.07 22.48 9.60
N VAL A 259 -21.57 23.71 9.76
CA VAL A 259 -20.34 23.98 10.52
C VAL A 259 -20.54 23.59 11.99
N ILE A 260 -21.72 23.87 12.52
CA ILE A 260 -22.14 23.54 13.87
C ILE A 260 -23.41 22.68 13.78
N ALA A 261 -23.39 21.53 14.45
CA ALA A 261 -24.53 20.65 14.57
C ALA A 261 -24.84 20.41 16.06
N HIS A 262 -26.11 20.15 16.37
CA HIS A 262 -26.54 19.79 17.71
C HIS A 262 -26.80 18.28 17.77
N ARG A 263 -26.28 17.65 18.81
CA ARG A 263 -26.44 16.21 19.02
C ARG A 263 -27.27 15.98 20.27
N ILE A 264 -28.36 15.23 20.12
CA ILE A 264 -29.23 14.79 21.17
C ILE A 264 -28.93 13.31 21.44
N ILE A 265 -28.49 12.99 22.64
CA ILE A 265 -28.17 11.62 23.06
C ILE A 265 -29.22 11.23 24.09
N VAL A 266 -29.94 10.15 23.80
CA VAL A 266 -31.04 9.61 24.61
C VAL A 266 -30.78 8.16 25.05
N LYS A 267 -31.62 7.60 25.91
CA LYS A 267 -31.41 6.25 26.43
C LYS A 267 -31.88 5.15 25.45
N GLU A 268 -33.03 5.33 24.85
CA GLU A 268 -33.69 4.29 24.06
C GLU A 268 -33.97 4.73 22.62
N VAL A 269 -34.08 3.75 21.72
CA VAL A 269 -34.34 4.01 20.28
C VAL A 269 -35.70 4.70 20.08
N LYS A 270 -36.73 4.32 20.88
CA LYS A 270 -38.06 4.97 20.82
C LYS A 270 -37.94 6.48 21.08
N ASP A 271 -37.08 6.87 22.04
CA ASP A 271 -36.88 8.28 22.40
C ASP A 271 -36.24 9.05 21.28
N CYS A 272 -35.37 8.41 20.42
CA CYS A 272 -34.82 9.05 19.23
C CYS A 272 -35.93 9.52 18.28
N TYR A 273 -36.93 8.64 18.00
CA TYR A 273 -38.03 8.99 17.10
C TYR A 273 -39.00 9.99 17.72
N THR A 274 -39.26 9.87 19.04
CA THR A 274 -40.08 10.86 19.77
C THR A 274 -39.44 12.24 19.71
N MET A 275 -38.13 12.34 19.97
CA MET A 275 -37.42 13.61 19.88
C MET A 275 -37.36 14.16 18.44
N LEU A 276 -37.30 13.31 17.43
CA LEU A 276 -37.36 13.76 16.03
C LEU A 276 -38.72 14.42 15.74
N GLY A 277 -39.83 13.79 16.16
CA GLY A 277 -41.15 14.34 16.00
C GLY A 277 -41.34 15.66 16.79
N ALA A 278 -40.85 15.72 18.02
CA ALA A 278 -40.93 16.92 18.87
C ALA A 278 -40.11 18.10 18.26
N VAL A 279 -38.95 17.82 17.72
CA VAL A 279 -38.09 18.83 17.02
C VAL A 279 -38.79 19.33 15.75
N HIS A 280 -39.43 18.45 14.97
CA HIS A 280 -40.17 18.86 13.76
C HIS A 280 -41.47 19.62 14.04
N ASN A 281 -42.07 19.36 15.18
CA ASN A 281 -43.22 20.16 15.62
C ASN A 281 -42.82 21.59 16.02
N LEU A 282 -41.59 21.76 16.50
CA LEU A 282 -41.08 23.05 16.92
C LEU A 282 -40.53 23.91 15.75
N TRP A 283 -39.76 23.26 14.86
CA TRP A 283 -39.09 23.91 13.75
C TRP A 283 -39.33 23.15 12.44
N LYS A 284 -39.56 23.94 11.38
CA LYS A 284 -39.84 23.39 10.06
C LYS A 284 -38.61 22.60 9.53
N PRO A 285 -38.74 21.31 9.17
CA PRO A 285 -37.65 20.58 8.56
C PRO A 285 -37.39 21.02 7.12
N VAL A 286 -36.15 20.94 6.68
CA VAL A 286 -35.73 21.21 5.29
C VAL A 286 -35.97 19.96 4.47
N ASP A 287 -36.67 20.08 3.34
CA ASP A 287 -37.00 18.94 2.47
C ASP A 287 -35.77 18.18 2.00
N GLY A 288 -35.85 16.84 2.00
CA GLY A 288 -34.78 15.94 1.59
C GLY A 288 -33.55 15.92 2.52
N ARG A 289 -33.64 16.55 3.69
CA ARG A 289 -32.55 16.59 4.67
C ARG A 289 -32.74 15.68 5.86
N ILE A 290 -33.81 14.89 5.88
CA ILE A 290 -34.02 13.85 6.90
C ILE A 290 -33.34 12.56 6.45
N LYS A 291 -32.55 11.96 7.34
CA LYS A 291 -31.85 10.68 7.08
C LYS A 291 -31.97 9.79 8.30
N ASP A 292 -32.53 8.62 8.11
CA ASP A 292 -32.66 7.60 9.13
C ASP A 292 -31.56 6.53 8.96
N TYR A 293 -30.47 6.70 9.70
CA TYR A 293 -29.40 5.71 9.79
C TYR A 293 -29.56 4.77 10.99
N ILE A 294 -30.70 4.83 11.73
CA ILE A 294 -31.03 3.83 12.75
C ILE A 294 -31.68 2.64 12.08
N SER A 295 -32.70 2.88 11.25
CA SER A 295 -33.39 1.82 10.49
C SER A 295 -32.52 1.28 9.35
N MET A 296 -31.65 2.12 8.74
CA MET A 296 -30.73 1.76 7.66
C MET A 296 -29.29 2.19 7.98
N PRO A 297 -28.57 1.42 8.83
CA PRO A 297 -27.23 1.75 9.25
C PRO A 297 -26.25 1.83 8.06
N LYS A 298 -25.27 2.73 8.14
CA LYS A 298 -24.18 2.78 7.16
C LYS A 298 -23.31 1.52 7.28
N LYS A 299 -22.49 1.22 6.27
CA LYS A 299 -21.60 0.04 6.24
C LYS A 299 -20.58 0.00 7.36
N ASN A 300 -20.13 1.16 7.81
CA ASN A 300 -19.28 1.31 8.98
C ASN A 300 -20.08 1.30 10.29
N LEU A 301 -21.33 0.79 10.26
CA LEU A 301 -22.26 0.70 11.38
C LEU A 301 -22.62 2.04 12.03
N TYR A 302 -22.42 3.14 11.32
CA TYR A 302 -22.87 4.45 11.79
C TYR A 302 -24.41 4.49 11.88
N MET A 303 -24.94 4.86 13.04
CA MET A 303 -26.37 4.96 13.33
C MET A 303 -26.70 6.30 13.99
N SER A 304 -27.64 7.01 13.44
CA SER A 304 -28.17 8.26 13.98
C SER A 304 -29.36 8.71 13.13
N LEU A 305 -30.33 9.39 13.70
CA LEU A 305 -31.26 10.20 12.93
C LEU A 305 -30.60 11.55 12.63
N HIS A 306 -30.69 12.01 11.41
CA HIS A 306 -30.24 13.35 11.01
C HIS A 306 -31.40 14.14 10.45
N THR A 307 -31.53 15.36 10.88
CA THR A 307 -32.46 16.34 10.30
C THR A 307 -31.83 17.71 10.25
N THR A 308 -32.22 18.51 9.27
CA THR A 308 -31.90 19.95 9.22
C THR A 308 -33.20 20.71 9.38
N VAL A 309 -33.26 21.57 10.36
CA VAL A 309 -34.43 22.42 10.64
C VAL A 309 -34.12 23.89 10.46
N LEU A 310 -35.12 24.73 10.20
CA LEU A 310 -35.03 26.17 10.08
C LEU A 310 -35.32 26.81 11.44
N TYR A 311 -34.26 27.32 12.07
CA TYR A 311 -34.38 28.05 13.35
C TYR A 311 -34.66 29.52 13.09
N PRO A 312 -35.75 30.10 13.64
CA PRO A 312 -36.10 31.50 13.45
C PRO A 312 -35.15 32.40 14.25
N THR A 313 -34.65 33.45 13.61
CA THR A 313 -33.84 34.52 14.22
C THR A 313 -34.39 35.87 13.78
N GLU A 314 -33.91 36.96 14.39
CA GLU A 314 -34.31 38.33 14.01
C GLU A 314 -33.88 38.68 12.56
N GLU A 315 -32.82 38.04 12.09
CA GLU A 315 -32.25 38.24 10.74
C GLU A 315 -32.82 37.28 9.69
N GLY A 316 -33.73 36.37 10.09
CA GLY A 316 -34.33 35.35 9.23
C GLY A 316 -34.16 33.92 9.75
N GLU A 317 -34.42 32.93 8.90
CA GLU A 317 -34.34 31.53 9.28
C GLU A 317 -32.91 30.97 9.06
N VAL A 318 -32.33 30.40 10.09
CA VAL A 318 -31.00 29.81 10.05
C VAL A 318 -31.09 28.27 10.01
N PRO A 319 -30.52 27.59 9.01
CA PRO A 319 -30.50 26.13 8.98
C PRO A 319 -29.63 25.54 10.11
N CYS A 320 -30.21 24.59 10.85
CA CYS A 320 -29.53 23.92 11.96
C CYS A 320 -29.60 22.41 11.78
N GLU A 321 -28.46 21.72 11.77
CA GLU A 321 -28.39 20.25 11.74
C GLU A 321 -28.54 19.68 13.14
N ILE A 322 -29.47 18.73 13.30
CA ILE A 322 -29.73 18.00 14.54
C ILE A 322 -29.49 16.53 14.29
N GLN A 323 -28.68 15.90 15.15
CA GLN A 323 -28.38 14.48 15.15
C GLN A 323 -28.93 13.85 16.41
N ILE A 324 -29.71 12.78 16.29
CA ILE A 324 -30.35 12.11 17.42
C ILE A 324 -29.94 10.65 17.43
N ARG A 325 -29.47 10.15 18.57
CA ARG A 325 -29.00 8.77 18.73
C ARG A 325 -28.99 8.34 20.20
N THR A 326 -28.91 7.04 20.46
CA THR A 326 -28.75 6.54 21.82
C THR A 326 -27.31 6.66 22.31
N GLU A 327 -27.10 6.51 23.64
CA GLU A 327 -25.73 6.50 24.22
C GLU A 327 -24.86 5.38 23.60
N GLU A 328 -25.42 4.18 23.41
CA GLU A 328 -24.69 3.08 22.75
C GLU A 328 -24.30 3.41 21.31
N MET A 329 -25.24 3.97 20.53
CA MET A 329 -24.94 4.42 19.17
C MET A 329 -23.88 5.53 19.17
N HIS A 330 -23.91 6.40 20.18
CA HIS A 330 -22.94 7.48 20.32
C HIS A 330 -21.53 6.92 20.49
N ILE A 331 -21.34 6.04 21.45
CA ILE A 331 -20.06 5.39 21.72
C ILE A 331 -19.57 4.63 20.48
N PHE A 332 -20.47 3.87 19.84
CA PHE A 332 -20.10 3.12 18.64
C PHE A 332 -19.75 4.02 17.46
N CYS A 333 -20.50 5.12 17.26
CA CYS A 333 -20.23 6.08 16.17
C CYS A 333 -18.93 6.87 16.36
N GLU A 334 -18.50 7.15 17.59
CA GLU A 334 -17.26 7.90 17.84
C GLU A 334 -16.03 6.99 17.84
N TYR A 335 -16.11 5.84 18.52
CA TYR A 335 -14.96 4.97 18.79
C TYR A 335 -14.94 3.68 17.97
N GLY A 336 -16.04 3.37 17.27
CA GLY A 336 -16.11 2.25 16.34
C GLY A 336 -15.86 0.89 16.96
N MET A 337 -15.07 0.07 16.25
CA MET A 337 -14.76 -1.29 16.67
C MET A 337 -13.93 -1.38 17.97
N ALA A 338 -13.17 -0.36 18.32
CA ALA A 338 -12.40 -0.36 19.56
C ALA A 338 -13.32 -0.48 20.80
N ALA A 339 -14.39 0.33 20.84
CA ALA A 339 -15.38 0.26 21.91
C ALA A 339 -16.12 -1.08 21.96
N HIS A 340 -16.41 -1.69 20.81
CA HIS A 340 -17.06 -3.00 20.76
C HIS A 340 -16.21 -4.11 21.42
N TRP A 341 -14.88 -4.06 21.30
CA TRP A 341 -13.99 -5.02 21.93
C TRP A 341 -14.06 -4.94 23.46
N MET A 342 -14.10 -3.73 24.01
CA MET A 342 -14.24 -3.51 25.46
C MET A 342 -15.55 -4.08 26.02
N TYR A 343 -16.69 -3.91 25.32
CA TYR A 343 -17.98 -4.45 25.76
C TYR A 343 -18.00 -5.98 25.80
N LYS A 344 -17.27 -6.66 24.91
CA LYS A 344 -17.15 -8.13 24.92
C LYS A 344 -16.42 -8.65 26.16
N GLU A 345 -15.40 -7.95 26.64
CA GLU A 345 -14.66 -8.36 27.85
C GLU A 345 -15.49 -8.25 29.13
N HIS A 346 -16.40 -7.28 29.22
CA HIS A 346 -17.16 -7.01 30.43
C HIS A 346 -18.48 -7.81 30.54
N GLY A 347 -18.76 -8.78 29.63
CA GLY A 347 -19.86 -9.73 29.76
C GLY A 347 -21.26 -9.11 29.82
N SER A 348 -21.43 -7.81 29.54
CA SER A 348 -22.72 -7.18 29.43
C SER A 348 -23.48 -7.83 28.26
N LYS A 349 -24.74 -8.25 28.46
CA LYS A 349 -25.60 -8.80 27.43
C LYS A 349 -25.62 -7.82 26.28
N ALA A 350 -24.70 -8.06 25.32
CA ALA A 350 -24.59 -7.24 24.13
C ALA A 350 -25.97 -7.15 23.49
N THR A 351 -26.43 -5.93 23.33
CA THR A 351 -27.57 -5.56 22.52
C THR A 351 -27.59 -6.39 21.22
N LYS A 352 -28.79 -6.62 20.68
CA LYS A 352 -29.08 -7.33 19.41
C LYS A 352 -28.33 -6.82 18.17
N MET A 353 -27.30 -6.02 18.34
CA MET A 353 -26.40 -5.60 17.25
C MET A 353 -25.38 -6.70 16.99
N ASP A 354 -25.56 -7.38 15.86
CA ASP A 354 -24.63 -8.38 15.31
C ASP A 354 -23.25 -7.78 14.98
N GLY A 355 -22.55 -7.27 16.00
CA GLY A 355 -21.17 -6.82 15.85
C GLY A 355 -20.25 -7.94 15.30
N ASN A 356 -20.63 -9.22 15.57
CA ASN A 356 -19.98 -10.38 14.97
C ASN A 356 -20.12 -10.41 13.44
N SER A 357 -21.26 -10.00 12.88
CA SER A 357 -21.46 -9.98 11.43
C SER A 357 -20.65 -8.87 10.76
N ALA A 358 -20.49 -7.72 11.42
CA ALA A 358 -19.68 -6.62 10.90
C ALA A 358 -18.17 -6.95 10.93
N ILE A 359 -17.69 -7.53 12.04
CA ILE A 359 -16.31 -8.02 12.15
C ILE A 359 -16.07 -9.17 11.16
N LEU A 360 -17.03 -10.07 11.01
CA LEU A 360 -16.95 -11.18 10.05
C LEU A 360 -16.97 -10.66 8.61
N ASN A 361 -17.78 -9.65 8.31
CA ASN A 361 -17.82 -9.01 6.99
C ASN A 361 -16.53 -8.21 6.72
N MET A 362 -15.98 -7.52 7.71
CA MET A 362 -14.70 -6.84 7.59
C MET A 362 -13.55 -7.86 7.47
N LYS A 363 -13.52 -8.93 8.27
CA LYS A 363 -12.59 -10.05 8.07
C LYS A 363 -12.76 -10.68 6.70
N LYS A 364 -13.98 -10.92 6.23
CA LYS A 364 -14.25 -11.41 4.87
C LYS A 364 -13.81 -10.43 3.79
N GLN A 365 -13.98 -9.13 3.97
CA GLN A 365 -13.53 -8.14 3.00
C GLN A 365 -12.00 -7.98 2.98
N LEU A 366 -11.35 -8.06 4.14
CA LEU A 366 -9.89 -8.08 4.25
C LEU A 366 -9.34 -9.42 3.77
N SER A 367 -9.89 -10.57 4.18
CA SER A 367 -9.42 -11.89 3.77
C SER A 367 -9.74 -12.19 2.30
N ALA A 368 -10.91 -11.85 1.78
CA ALA A 368 -11.23 -12.05 0.35
C ALA A 368 -10.34 -11.23 -0.59
N SER A 369 -9.87 -10.08 -0.11
CA SER A 369 -8.84 -9.32 -0.81
C SER A 369 -7.44 -9.88 -0.57
N THR A 370 -7.20 -10.48 0.59
CA THR A 370 -5.89 -10.86 1.11
C THR A 370 -5.48 -12.28 0.68
N ASP A 371 -6.37 -13.28 0.76
CA ASP A 371 -6.01 -14.69 0.50
C ASP A 371 -5.62 -14.97 -0.96
N LYS A 372 -6.16 -14.22 -1.93
CA LYS A 372 -5.77 -14.30 -3.34
C LYS A 372 -4.55 -13.46 -3.72
N ILE A 373 -4.31 -12.38 -2.99
CA ILE A 373 -3.26 -11.39 -3.28
C ILE A 373 -1.97 -11.76 -2.54
N LEU A 374 -2.08 -12.47 -1.42
CA LEU A 374 -0.99 -12.84 -0.53
C LEU A 374 0.02 -13.81 -1.11
N GLN A 375 -0.38 -14.60 -2.10
CA GLN A 375 0.48 -15.64 -2.67
C GLN A 375 1.28 -15.20 -3.90
N GLU A 376 0.93 -14.11 -4.59
CA GLU A 376 1.42 -13.88 -5.96
C GLU A 376 1.83 -12.44 -6.33
N SER A 377 1.56 -11.38 -5.53
CA SER A 377 1.85 -10.01 -5.98
C SER A 377 3.12 -9.41 -5.37
N GLU A 378 3.88 -8.70 -6.20
CA GLU A 378 4.94 -7.81 -5.74
C GLU A 378 4.37 -6.74 -4.79
N THR A 379 5.16 -6.28 -3.83
CA THR A 379 4.73 -5.38 -2.75
C THR A 379 4.06 -4.08 -3.25
N ASP A 380 4.48 -3.56 -4.40
CA ASP A 380 3.89 -2.36 -5.00
C ASP A 380 2.49 -2.60 -5.58
N GLU A 381 2.24 -3.79 -6.16
CA GLU A 381 0.91 -4.17 -6.66
C GLU A 381 -0.07 -4.36 -5.49
N PHE A 382 0.39 -4.96 -4.38
CA PHE A 382 -0.36 -5.05 -3.14
C PHE A 382 -0.80 -3.67 -2.63
N MET A 383 0.12 -2.69 -2.58
CA MET A 383 -0.20 -1.33 -2.15
C MET A 383 -1.19 -0.61 -3.09
N GLN A 384 -1.08 -0.81 -4.41
CA GLN A 384 -2.06 -0.27 -5.36
C GLN A 384 -3.46 -0.88 -5.15
N ILE A 385 -3.52 -2.17 -4.82
CA ILE A 385 -4.79 -2.86 -4.55
C ILE A 385 -5.42 -2.36 -3.24
N ILE A 386 -4.62 -2.18 -2.20
CA ILE A 386 -5.08 -1.63 -0.92
C ILE A 386 -5.58 -0.19 -1.13
N LYS A 387 -4.80 0.68 -1.76
CA LYS A 387 -5.23 2.05 -2.08
C LYS A 387 -6.51 2.05 -2.91
N ALA A 388 -6.59 1.29 -3.98
CA ALA A 388 -7.81 1.19 -4.80
C ALA A 388 -9.02 0.67 -4.00
N GLY A 389 -8.80 -0.24 -3.06
CA GLY A 389 -9.84 -0.73 -2.15
C GLY A 389 -10.30 0.32 -1.13
N PHE A 390 -9.41 1.22 -0.68
CA PHE A 390 -9.75 2.31 0.25
C PHE A 390 -10.45 3.49 -0.44
N TYR A 391 -10.04 3.83 -1.67
CA TYR A 391 -10.56 4.97 -2.42
C TYR A 391 -11.72 4.65 -3.36
N ALA A 392 -12.22 3.41 -3.40
CA ALA A 392 -13.38 3.10 -4.19
C ALA A 392 -14.58 3.92 -3.67
N ASN A 393 -14.74 5.12 -4.21
CA ASN A 393 -16.01 5.83 -4.14
C ASN A 393 -17.07 4.87 -4.68
N LYS A 394 -18.12 4.65 -3.92
CA LYS A 394 -19.15 3.68 -4.22
C LYS A 394 -20.44 4.40 -4.52
N ILE A 395 -21.10 3.97 -5.56
CA ILE A 395 -22.44 4.41 -5.92
C ILE A 395 -23.46 3.36 -5.50
N PHE A 396 -24.66 3.80 -5.15
CA PHE A 396 -25.79 2.97 -4.78
C PHE A 396 -26.84 3.09 -5.86
N VAL A 397 -27.07 2.00 -6.57
CA VAL A 397 -28.07 1.90 -7.64
C VAL A 397 -29.14 0.89 -7.26
N PHE A 398 -30.34 1.03 -7.79
CA PHE A 398 -31.49 0.24 -7.39
C PHE A 398 -31.90 -0.70 -8.52
N THR A 399 -32.39 -1.87 -8.16
CA THR A 399 -33.15 -2.72 -9.08
C THR A 399 -34.57 -2.14 -9.25
N PRO A 400 -35.34 -2.54 -10.26
CA PRO A 400 -36.77 -2.17 -10.38
C PRO A 400 -37.59 -2.54 -9.14
N THR A 401 -37.18 -3.55 -8.38
CA THR A 401 -37.76 -3.97 -7.10
C THR A 401 -37.20 -3.21 -5.90
N LEU A 402 -36.48 -2.08 -6.13
CA LEU A 402 -35.89 -1.20 -5.11
C LEU A 402 -34.82 -1.86 -4.22
N ASN A 403 -34.28 -3.01 -4.62
CA ASN A 403 -33.11 -3.57 -3.93
C ASN A 403 -31.85 -2.76 -4.25
N VAL A 404 -31.10 -2.41 -3.22
CA VAL A 404 -29.88 -1.62 -3.35
C VAL A 404 -28.71 -2.49 -3.82
N VAL A 405 -28.04 -2.06 -4.89
CA VAL A 405 -26.81 -2.66 -5.41
C VAL A 405 -25.68 -1.65 -5.30
N GLU A 406 -24.60 -2.05 -4.64
CA GLU A 406 -23.41 -1.24 -4.44
C GLU A 406 -22.37 -1.52 -5.51
N LEU A 407 -21.88 -0.45 -6.16
CA LEU A 407 -20.89 -0.53 -7.23
C LEU A 407 -19.78 0.52 -7.02
N PRO A 408 -18.57 0.32 -7.54
CA PRO A 408 -17.55 1.35 -7.62
C PRO A 408 -18.04 2.57 -8.42
N GLU A 409 -17.59 3.77 -8.06
CA GLU A 409 -17.89 4.97 -8.86
C GLU A 409 -17.35 4.84 -10.29
N GLY A 410 -18.15 5.29 -11.26
CA GLY A 410 -17.87 5.14 -12.68
C GLY A 410 -18.23 3.75 -13.23
N SER A 411 -18.89 2.90 -12.44
CA SER A 411 -19.49 1.65 -12.93
C SER A 411 -20.56 1.90 -13.98
N ILE A 412 -20.80 0.91 -14.82
CA ILE A 412 -21.72 0.92 -15.94
C ILE A 412 -22.81 -0.15 -15.73
N PRO A 413 -23.92 -0.15 -16.49
CA PRO A 413 -24.98 -1.16 -16.38
C PRO A 413 -24.48 -2.60 -16.45
N LEU A 414 -23.38 -2.84 -17.14
CA LEU A 414 -22.76 -4.16 -17.21
C LEU A 414 -22.18 -4.60 -15.85
N ASP A 415 -21.51 -3.70 -15.12
CA ASP A 415 -21.06 -3.96 -13.75
C ASP A 415 -22.23 -4.30 -12.83
N PHE A 416 -23.34 -3.58 -12.96
CA PHE A 416 -24.58 -3.81 -12.22
C PHE A 416 -25.16 -5.19 -12.55
N ALA A 417 -25.26 -5.57 -13.82
CA ALA A 417 -25.79 -6.87 -14.23
C ALA A 417 -24.99 -8.02 -13.62
N TYR A 418 -23.65 -7.94 -13.65
CA TYR A 418 -22.79 -8.93 -13.02
C TYR A 418 -22.83 -8.89 -11.48
N ALA A 419 -23.11 -7.75 -10.88
CA ALA A 419 -23.25 -7.66 -9.43
C ALA A 419 -24.49 -8.43 -8.94
N ILE A 420 -25.59 -8.35 -9.66
CA ILE A 420 -26.82 -9.10 -9.35
C ILE A 420 -26.60 -10.60 -9.56
N HIS A 421 -26.34 -11.03 -10.78
CA HIS A 421 -26.15 -12.45 -11.09
C HIS A 421 -25.27 -12.64 -12.32
N THR A 422 -24.40 -13.65 -12.31
CA THR A 422 -23.49 -13.95 -13.42
C THR A 422 -24.24 -14.25 -14.73
N GLY A 423 -25.35 -14.99 -14.65
CA GLY A 423 -26.18 -15.32 -15.81
C GLY A 423 -26.85 -14.08 -16.44
N LEU A 424 -27.24 -13.09 -15.63
CA LEU A 424 -27.78 -11.82 -16.09
C LEU A 424 -26.70 -11.01 -16.81
N GLY A 425 -25.50 -10.92 -16.21
CA GLY A 425 -24.36 -10.26 -16.83
C GLY A 425 -23.96 -10.88 -18.17
N ASN A 426 -23.89 -12.22 -18.24
CA ASN A 426 -23.51 -12.93 -19.48
C ASN A 426 -24.51 -12.72 -20.63
N LYS A 427 -25.78 -12.46 -20.33
CA LYS A 427 -26.84 -12.26 -21.33
C LYS A 427 -27.20 -10.79 -21.57
N CYS A 428 -26.49 -9.87 -20.94
CA CYS A 428 -26.77 -8.44 -21.04
C CYS A 428 -26.57 -7.92 -22.47
N VAL A 429 -27.59 -7.24 -22.99
CA VAL A 429 -27.55 -6.61 -24.33
C VAL A 429 -27.81 -5.10 -24.27
N GLY A 430 -28.37 -4.60 -23.18
CA GLY A 430 -28.70 -3.20 -22.98
C GLY A 430 -29.20 -2.96 -21.56
N ALA A 431 -29.54 -1.73 -21.23
CA ALA A 431 -30.14 -1.38 -19.96
C ALA A 431 -31.10 -0.19 -20.12
N LYS A 432 -32.04 -0.08 -19.17
CA LYS A 432 -32.78 1.14 -18.93
C LYS A 432 -32.34 1.75 -17.60
N ILE A 433 -32.15 3.03 -17.57
CA ILE A 433 -31.91 3.82 -16.36
C ILE A 433 -33.08 4.77 -16.19
N ASN A 434 -33.78 4.67 -15.06
CA ASN A 434 -34.96 5.50 -14.77
C ASN A 434 -35.95 5.47 -15.95
N ASP A 435 -36.28 4.25 -16.43
CA ASP A 435 -37.15 3.91 -17.56
C ASP A 435 -36.69 4.37 -18.94
N LYS A 436 -35.51 4.97 -19.08
CA LYS A 436 -34.94 5.38 -20.37
C LYS A 436 -33.89 4.38 -20.86
N MET A 437 -33.99 3.96 -22.13
CA MET A 437 -32.99 3.11 -22.79
C MET A 437 -31.64 3.81 -22.84
N VAL A 438 -30.58 3.14 -22.40
CA VAL A 438 -29.21 3.67 -22.43
C VAL A 438 -28.21 2.65 -22.96
N PRO A 439 -27.10 3.10 -23.53
CA PRO A 439 -25.98 2.23 -23.88
C PRO A 439 -25.40 1.55 -22.63
N ILE A 440 -24.87 0.33 -22.78
CA ILE A 440 -24.23 -0.42 -21.68
C ILE A 440 -22.98 0.26 -21.11
N THR A 441 -22.45 1.28 -21.80
CA THR A 441 -21.27 2.08 -21.41
C THR A 441 -21.62 3.33 -20.61
N THR A 442 -22.90 3.62 -20.40
CA THR A 442 -23.35 4.79 -19.64
C THR A 442 -22.90 4.67 -18.19
N LYS A 443 -22.33 5.74 -17.64
CA LYS A 443 -21.90 5.76 -16.22
C LYS A 443 -23.13 5.87 -15.32
N LEU A 444 -23.19 5.01 -14.31
CA LEU A 444 -24.23 5.02 -13.30
C LEU A 444 -23.91 6.04 -12.20
N VAL A 445 -24.96 6.64 -11.63
CA VAL A 445 -24.87 7.53 -10.47
C VAL A 445 -25.72 7.01 -9.32
N THR A 446 -25.42 7.45 -8.11
CA THR A 446 -26.23 7.06 -6.93
C THR A 446 -27.67 7.54 -7.10
N GLY A 447 -28.62 6.63 -6.90
CA GLY A 447 -30.06 6.89 -7.03
C GLY A 447 -30.68 6.32 -8.31
N ASP A 448 -29.86 5.89 -9.29
CA ASP A 448 -30.40 5.31 -10.51
C ASP A 448 -31.14 4.00 -10.27
N VAL A 449 -32.30 3.85 -10.91
CA VAL A 449 -33.03 2.57 -11.01
C VAL A 449 -32.64 1.92 -12.33
N VAL A 450 -32.00 0.74 -12.26
CA VAL A 450 -31.41 0.09 -13.43
C VAL A 450 -32.14 -1.23 -13.74
N GLU A 451 -32.70 -1.32 -14.95
CA GLU A 451 -33.26 -2.54 -15.51
C GLU A 451 -32.32 -3.08 -16.58
N VAL A 452 -31.90 -4.35 -16.44
CA VAL A 452 -30.99 -5.00 -17.39
C VAL A 452 -31.79 -5.74 -18.45
N LEU A 453 -31.49 -5.44 -19.72
CA LEU A 453 -32.08 -6.14 -20.86
C LEU A 453 -31.19 -7.31 -21.26
N THR A 454 -31.80 -8.48 -21.44
CA THR A 454 -31.09 -9.73 -21.73
C THR A 454 -31.50 -10.36 -23.04
N SER A 455 -30.59 -11.07 -23.68
CA SER A 455 -30.85 -11.92 -24.83
C SER A 455 -30.22 -13.30 -24.61
N SER A 456 -30.94 -14.34 -25.01
CA SER A 456 -30.44 -15.72 -24.95
C SER A 456 -29.44 -16.07 -26.05
N SER A 457 -29.41 -15.28 -27.13
CA SER A 457 -28.60 -15.55 -28.31
C SER A 457 -27.23 -14.90 -28.32
N LYS A 458 -26.93 -13.99 -27.33
CA LYS A 458 -25.65 -13.26 -27.25
C LYS A 458 -24.95 -13.56 -25.92
N GLY A 459 -23.65 -13.83 -26.00
CA GLY A 459 -22.76 -13.97 -24.87
C GLY A 459 -21.88 -12.72 -24.63
N PRO A 460 -21.03 -12.73 -23.58
CA PRO A 460 -20.12 -11.62 -23.30
C PRO A 460 -19.12 -11.35 -24.43
N SER A 461 -18.73 -10.08 -24.62
CA SER A 461 -17.62 -9.68 -25.48
C SER A 461 -16.31 -9.57 -24.68
N ARG A 462 -15.16 -9.86 -25.30
CA ARG A 462 -13.83 -9.65 -24.68
C ARG A 462 -13.56 -8.18 -24.35
N ASP A 463 -14.11 -7.25 -25.12
CA ASP A 463 -13.96 -5.81 -24.89
C ASP A 463 -14.61 -5.36 -23.57
N TRP A 464 -15.58 -6.12 -23.05
CA TRP A 464 -16.23 -5.82 -21.77
C TRP A 464 -15.24 -5.85 -20.60
N ILE A 465 -14.14 -6.61 -20.70
CA ILE A 465 -13.06 -6.64 -19.72
C ILE A 465 -12.43 -5.25 -19.53
N LYS A 466 -12.36 -4.45 -20.61
CA LYS A 466 -11.80 -3.10 -20.57
C LYS A 466 -12.82 -2.05 -20.13
N LEU A 467 -14.11 -2.32 -20.33
CA LEU A 467 -15.20 -1.38 -20.03
C LEU A 467 -15.61 -1.44 -18.56
N CYS A 468 -15.67 -2.64 -17.97
CA CYS A 468 -16.09 -2.82 -16.59
C CYS A 468 -15.11 -2.21 -15.59
N LYS A 469 -15.66 -1.54 -14.57
CA LYS A 469 -14.91 -1.00 -13.42
C LYS A 469 -14.86 -1.99 -12.25
N SER A 470 -15.90 -2.79 -12.09
CA SER A 470 -16.00 -3.79 -11.02
C SER A 470 -15.08 -4.98 -11.33
N ARG A 471 -14.13 -5.26 -10.43
CA ARG A 471 -13.28 -6.46 -10.53
C ARG A 471 -14.09 -7.75 -10.51
N SER A 472 -15.22 -7.77 -9.80
CA SER A 472 -16.12 -8.92 -9.79
C SER A 472 -16.66 -9.21 -11.19
N ALA A 473 -17.12 -8.18 -11.93
CA ALA A 473 -17.57 -8.32 -13.30
C ALA A 473 -16.45 -8.81 -14.21
N VAL A 474 -15.28 -8.17 -14.17
CA VAL A 474 -14.10 -8.57 -14.95
C VAL A 474 -13.72 -10.04 -14.71
N ASN A 475 -13.69 -10.49 -13.46
CA ASN A 475 -13.35 -11.87 -13.12
C ASN A 475 -14.41 -12.87 -13.63
N LYS A 476 -15.70 -12.53 -13.51
CA LYS A 476 -16.80 -13.37 -14.01
C LYS A 476 -16.78 -13.47 -15.53
N ILE A 477 -16.46 -12.39 -16.24
CA ILE A 477 -16.27 -12.38 -17.69
C ILE A 477 -15.08 -13.27 -18.08
N LYS A 478 -13.93 -13.16 -17.40
CA LYS A 478 -12.77 -14.02 -17.62
C LYS A 478 -13.09 -15.49 -17.38
N GLN A 479 -13.87 -15.80 -16.33
CA GLN A 479 -14.30 -17.17 -16.05
C GLN A 479 -15.23 -17.74 -17.12
N TYR A 480 -16.12 -16.90 -17.69
CA TYR A 480 -16.98 -17.30 -18.82
C TYR A 480 -16.13 -17.74 -20.02
N PHE A 481 -15.17 -16.89 -20.43
CA PHE A 481 -14.28 -17.24 -21.55
C PHE A 481 -13.38 -18.44 -21.24
N LYS A 482 -13.01 -18.66 -19.99
CA LYS A 482 -12.26 -19.86 -19.60
C LYS A 482 -13.06 -21.14 -19.76
N LYS A 483 -14.37 -21.13 -19.45
CA LYS A 483 -15.22 -22.34 -19.44
C LYS A 483 -15.80 -22.65 -20.82
N GLU A 484 -16.46 -21.68 -21.48
CA GLU A 484 -17.28 -21.93 -22.68
C GLU A 484 -16.46 -22.01 -23.98
N LYS A 485 -15.29 -21.38 -24.03
CA LYS A 485 -14.43 -21.40 -25.22
C LYS A 485 -13.10 -22.09 -24.97
N ARG A 486 -13.11 -23.15 -24.17
CA ARG A 486 -11.87 -23.86 -23.80
C ARG A 486 -11.09 -24.34 -25.02
N GLU A 487 -11.75 -24.98 -25.97
CA GLU A 487 -11.10 -25.50 -27.19
C GLU A 487 -10.56 -24.40 -28.10
N GLU A 488 -11.34 -23.32 -28.27
CA GLU A 488 -10.94 -22.15 -29.05
C GLU A 488 -9.76 -21.43 -28.37
N ASN A 489 -9.77 -21.31 -27.05
CA ASN A 489 -8.67 -20.71 -26.30
C ASN A 489 -7.39 -21.57 -26.33
N ILE A 490 -7.50 -22.91 -26.33
CA ILE A 490 -6.35 -23.82 -26.51
C ILE A 490 -5.72 -23.56 -27.88
N LYS A 491 -6.53 -23.48 -28.94
CA LYS A 491 -6.04 -23.22 -30.30
C LYS A 491 -5.36 -21.85 -30.40
N ILE A 492 -6.05 -20.78 -29.97
CA ILE A 492 -5.51 -19.41 -29.98
C ILE A 492 -4.22 -19.30 -29.15
N GLY A 493 -4.18 -19.90 -27.96
CA GLY A 493 -3.00 -19.85 -27.11
C GLY A 493 -1.81 -20.60 -27.70
N LYS A 494 -2.06 -21.74 -28.35
CA LYS A 494 -1.05 -22.48 -29.09
C LYS A 494 -0.48 -21.67 -30.24
N ASP A 495 -1.35 -21.07 -31.05
CA ASP A 495 -0.95 -20.25 -32.22
C ASP A 495 -0.11 -19.04 -31.77
N ILE A 496 -0.53 -18.34 -30.70
CA ILE A 496 0.20 -17.20 -30.14
C ILE A 496 1.60 -17.63 -29.62
N LEU A 497 1.69 -18.75 -28.89
CA LEU A 497 2.95 -19.25 -28.38
C LEU A 497 3.88 -19.73 -29.50
N GLU A 498 3.32 -20.35 -30.54
CA GLU A 498 4.09 -20.83 -31.70
C GLU A 498 4.68 -19.66 -32.50
N GLU A 499 3.87 -18.61 -32.77
CA GLU A 499 4.33 -17.39 -33.43
C GLU A 499 5.43 -16.67 -32.64
N GLN A 500 5.25 -16.53 -31.35
CA GLN A 500 6.22 -15.83 -30.49
C GLN A 500 7.50 -16.65 -30.26
N ALA A 501 7.40 -17.99 -30.17
CA ALA A 501 8.56 -18.85 -30.12
C ALA A 501 9.38 -18.75 -31.41
N LYS A 502 8.69 -18.79 -32.59
CA LYS A 502 9.30 -18.64 -33.92
C LYS A 502 9.98 -17.28 -34.08
N ARG A 503 9.36 -16.19 -33.63
CA ARG A 503 9.98 -14.84 -33.63
C ARG A 503 11.27 -14.77 -32.80
N LYS A 504 11.39 -15.60 -31.75
CA LYS A 504 12.60 -15.71 -30.92
C LYS A 504 13.58 -16.77 -31.41
N GLY A 505 13.34 -17.42 -32.56
CA GLY A 505 14.23 -18.41 -33.16
C GLY A 505 14.12 -19.81 -32.56
N TYR A 506 13.03 -20.13 -31.84
CA TYR A 506 12.80 -21.43 -31.22
C TYR A 506 11.59 -22.14 -31.82
N SER A 507 11.63 -23.50 -31.85
CA SER A 507 10.47 -24.31 -32.16
C SER A 507 9.68 -24.59 -30.88
N LEU A 508 8.38 -24.26 -30.85
CA LEU A 508 7.53 -24.50 -29.69
C LEU A 508 7.49 -26.00 -29.33
N SER A 509 7.41 -26.91 -30.32
CA SER A 509 7.40 -28.35 -30.10
C SER A 509 8.63 -28.82 -29.33
N LYS A 510 9.84 -28.37 -29.73
CA LYS A 510 11.09 -28.69 -29.02
C LYS A 510 11.15 -28.12 -27.60
N LEU A 511 10.62 -26.92 -27.38
CA LEU A 511 10.58 -26.33 -26.03
C LEU A 511 9.66 -27.11 -25.09
N LEU A 512 8.54 -27.63 -25.60
CA LEU A 512 7.53 -28.37 -24.83
C LEU A 512 7.93 -29.83 -24.52
N GLU A 513 8.99 -30.38 -25.12
CA GLU A 513 9.57 -31.71 -24.78
C GLU A 513 10.14 -31.70 -23.35
N ASP A 514 10.47 -30.52 -22.82
CA ASP A 514 10.95 -30.38 -21.44
C ASP A 514 9.80 -30.48 -20.43
N LYS A 515 9.46 -31.71 -20.07
CA LYS A 515 8.39 -32.04 -19.12
C LYS A 515 8.62 -31.40 -17.72
N GLU A 516 9.87 -31.21 -17.34
CA GLU A 516 10.21 -30.64 -16.04
C GLU A 516 9.88 -29.12 -16.00
N THR A 517 10.24 -28.37 -17.05
CA THR A 517 9.88 -26.96 -17.18
C THR A 517 8.37 -26.77 -17.35
N LEU A 518 7.71 -27.71 -18.05
CA LEU A 518 6.26 -27.70 -18.20
C LEU A 518 5.57 -27.86 -16.84
N ALA A 519 6.05 -28.79 -16.01
CA ALA A 519 5.53 -29.00 -14.65
C ALA A 519 5.78 -27.76 -13.75
N GLU A 520 6.96 -27.13 -13.84
CA GLU A 520 7.26 -25.90 -13.09
C GLU A 520 6.35 -24.73 -13.48
N VAL A 521 6.10 -24.53 -14.78
CA VAL A 521 5.17 -23.49 -15.25
C VAL A 521 3.75 -23.83 -14.81
N GLY A 522 3.34 -25.09 -14.94
CA GLY A 522 2.04 -25.56 -14.48
C GLY A 522 1.84 -25.36 -12.97
N PHE A 523 2.82 -25.76 -12.15
CA PHE A 523 2.77 -25.60 -10.70
C PHE A 523 2.71 -24.14 -10.28
N LYS A 524 3.53 -23.28 -10.89
CA LYS A 524 3.56 -21.82 -10.59
C LYS A 524 2.22 -21.15 -10.84
N HIS A 525 1.46 -21.59 -11.83
CA HIS A 525 0.18 -20.98 -12.24
C HIS A 525 -1.03 -21.87 -11.93
N HIS A 526 -0.86 -22.93 -11.13
CA HIS A 526 -1.92 -23.90 -10.77
C HIS A 526 -2.66 -24.49 -11.98
N LEU A 527 -1.90 -24.87 -13.02
CA LEU A 527 -2.40 -25.43 -14.27
C LEU A 527 -1.95 -26.90 -14.40
N LEU A 528 -2.91 -27.79 -14.65
CA LEU A 528 -2.67 -29.23 -14.70
C LEU A 528 -2.52 -29.73 -16.16
N GLY A 529 -1.48 -29.26 -16.86
CA GLY A 529 -1.16 -29.77 -18.17
C GLY A 529 -1.05 -28.74 -19.29
N LEU A 530 -0.64 -29.21 -20.47
CA LEU A 530 -0.33 -28.39 -21.63
C LEU A 530 -1.52 -27.60 -22.15
N ASP A 531 -2.68 -28.27 -22.24
CA ASP A 531 -3.93 -27.66 -22.75
C ASP A 531 -4.41 -26.53 -21.84
N GLU A 532 -4.19 -26.64 -20.52
CA GLU A 532 -4.54 -25.58 -19.59
C GLU A 532 -3.61 -24.36 -19.71
N ILE A 533 -2.33 -24.59 -19.99
CA ILE A 533 -1.37 -23.52 -20.29
C ILE A 533 -1.75 -22.81 -21.58
N PHE A 534 -2.08 -23.55 -22.64
CA PHE A 534 -2.54 -22.97 -23.88
C PHE A 534 -3.85 -22.19 -23.70
N ALA A 535 -4.84 -22.79 -23.03
CA ALA A 535 -6.07 -22.10 -22.71
C ALA A 535 -5.82 -20.82 -21.91
N ALA A 536 -4.93 -20.86 -20.91
CA ALA A 536 -4.59 -19.71 -20.06
C ALA A 536 -3.95 -18.56 -20.87
N VAL A 537 -3.06 -18.86 -21.80
CA VAL A 537 -2.51 -17.88 -22.75
C VAL A 537 -3.61 -17.36 -23.67
N GLY A 538 -4.45 -18.23 -24.20
CA GLY A 538 -5.50 -17.88 -25.16
C GLY A 538 -6.56 -16.92 -24.60
N TYR A 539 -6.97 -17.06 -23.33
CA TYR A 539 -7.89 -16.10 -22.68
C TYR A 539 -7.17 -14.94 -21.97
N GLY A 540 -5.83 -14.88 -21.99
CA GLY A 540 -5.05 -13.80 -21.38
C GLY A 540 -4.87 -13.93 -19.86
N GLY A 541 -5.00 -15.12 -19.30
CA GLY A 541 -4.78 -15.40 -17.87
C GLY A 541 -3.31 -15.39 -17.47
N ILE A 542 -2.43 -15.83 -18.41
CA ILE A 542 -0.96 -15.74 -18.28
C ILE A 542 -0.38 -15.13 -19.56
N THR A 543 0.73 -14.43 -19.40
CA THR A 543 1.40 -13.80 -20.54
C THR A 543 2.33 -14.78 -21.26
N VAL A 544 2.52 -14.58 -22.55
CA VAL A 544 3.47 -15.35 -23.37
C VAL A 544 4.88 -15.31 -22.77
N SER A 545 5.31 -14.18 -22.21
CA SER A 545 6.62 -14.03 -21.62
C SER A 545 6.79 -14.85 -20.35
N GLN A 546 5.73 -15.06 -19.58
CA GLN A 546 5.76 -15.91 -18.37
C GLN A 546 5.93 -17.39 -18.72
N VAL A 547 5.37 -17.81 -19.86
CA VAL A 547 5.53 -19.19 -20.34
C VAL A 547 6.87 -19.37 -21.06
N LEU A 548 7.09 -18.68 -22.18
CA LEU A 548 8.27 -18.87 -23.02
C LEU A 548 9.57 -18.44 -22.35
N GLY A 549 9.52 -17.45 -21.44
CA GLY A 549 10.72 -16.97 -20.75
C GLY A 549 11.42 -18.07 -19.95
N LYS A 550 10.66 -18.94 -19.27
CA LYS A 550 11.22 -20.08 -18.52
C LYS A 550 11.80 -21.16 -19.45
N PHE A 551 11.05 -21.53 -20.49
CA PHE A 551 11.51 -22.53 -21.44
C PHE A 551 12.79 -22.07 -22.16
N ILE A 552 12.83 -20.85 -22.65
CA ILE A 552 13.99 -20.30 -23.37
C ILE A 552 15.20 -20.18 -22.46
N SER A 553 15.02 -19.73 -21.20
CA SER A 553 16.13 -19.64 -20.25
C SER A 553 16.73 -21.00 -19.91
N LYS A 554 15.91 -22.04 -19.76
CA LYS A 554 16.37 -23.41 -19.50
C LYS A 554 17.01 -24.04 -20.73
N GLN A 555 16.47 -23.78 -21.92
CA GLN A 555 17.07 -24.23 -23.19
C GLN A 555 18.46 -23.59 -23.39
N GLN A 556 18.58 -22.29 -23.16
CA GLN A 556 19.87 -21.59 -23.24
C GLN A 556 20.89 -22.13 -22.20
N GLN A 557 20.43 -22.59 -21.04
CA GLN A 557 21.29 -23.25 -20.06
C GLN A 557 21.68 -24.65 -20.50
N ARG A 558 20.79 -25.41 -21.17
CA ARG A 558 21.06 -26.73 -21.76
C ARG A 558 22.00 -26.59 -22.95
N ASP A 559 21.77 -25.69 -23.86
CA ASP A 559 22.65 -25.42 -25.01
C ASP A 559 24.05 -25.01 -24.54
N LYS A 560 24.14 -24.30 -23.43
CA LYS A 560 25.43 -23.98 -22.76
C LYS A 560 26.06 -25.20 -22.08
N LYS A 561 25.25 -26.13 -21.57
CA LYS A 561 25.73 -27.42 -21.01
C LYS A 561 26.09 -28.42 -22.11
N GLU A 562 25.32 -28.51 -23.19
CA GLU A 562 25.62 -29.41 -24.32
C GLU A 562 26.83 -28.92 -25.14
N LYS A 563 27.01 -27.64 -25.31
CA LYS A 563 28.30 -27.08 -25.82
C LYS A 563 29.47 -27.36 -24.87
N LYS A 564 29.22 -27.62 -23.57
CA LYS A 564 30.22 -28.14 -22.63
C LYS A 564 30.40 -29.66 -22.69
N LEU A 565 29.42 -30.40 -23.17
CA LEU A 565 29.44 -31.88 -23.22
C LEU A 565 29.95 -32.46 -24.56
N SER A 566 29.99 -31.66 -25.65
CA SER A 566 30.58 -32.11 -26.93
C SER A 566 32.09 -31.94 -27.02
N PHE A 567 32.73 -31.57 -25.93
CA PHE A 567 34.20 -31.62 -25.74
C PHE A 567 34.54 -32.50 -24.54
N VAL A 568 34.29 -33.78 -24.65
CA VAL A 568 34.97 -34.77 -23.82
C VAL A 568 36.31 -35.03 -24.47
N HIS A 569 37.27 -34.20 -24.17
CA HIS A 569 38.67 -34.55 -24.11
C HIS A 569 39.13 -34.31 -22.66
N GLU A 570 39.95 -35.21 -22.16
CA GLU A 570 40.67 -35.33 -20.88
C GLU A 570 40.70 -34.07 -19.97
N PRO A 571 40.80 -34.22 -18.65
CA PRO A 571 40.79 -33.09 -17.75
C PRO A 571 42.02 -32.20 -17.99
N GLN A 572 41.93 -31.30 -18.95
CA GLN A 572 42.82 -30.13 -19.01
C GLN A 572 42.47 -29.24 -17.83
N LYS A 573 43.44 -29.15 -16.90
CA LYS A 573 43.47 -28.11 -15.87
C LYS A 573 43.13 -26.77 -16.52
N ASN A 574 41.97 -26.20 -16.20
CA ASN A 574 41.63 -24.84 -16.58
C ASN A 574 42.53 -23.88 -15.81
N SER A 575 43.70 -23.58 -16.38
CA SER A 575 44.50 -22.43 -15.98
C SER A 575 43.80 -21.20 -16.56
N ASP A 576 43.09 -20.42 -15.76
CA ASP A 576 42.46 -19.11 -16.14
C ASP A 576 43.51 -18.04 -16.41
N GLY A 577 44.70 -18.37 -16.93
CA GLY A 577 45.72 -17.44 -17.32
C GLY A 577 46.32 -16.57 -16.19
N VAL A 578 45.99 -16.83 -14.93
CA VAL A 578 46.50 -16.07 -13.77
C VAL A 578 47.09 -17.04 -12.75
N ILE A 579 48.30 -16.74 -12.28
CA ILE A 579 49.02 -17.46 -11.21
C ILE A 579 48.88 -16.68 -9.92
N ILE A 580 48.46 -17.34 -8.84
CA ILE A 580 48.33 -16.73 -7.53
C ILE A 580 49.41 -17.34 -6.62
N ASP A 581 50.38 -16.53 -6.24
CA ASP A 581 51.43 -16.85 -5.25
C ASP A 581 51.98 -18.28 -5.33
N GLY A 582 52.17 -18.80 -6.57
CA GLY A 582 52.65 -20.18 -6.84
C GLY A 582 51.63 -21.29 -6.79
N HIS A 583 50.36 -21.00 -6.53
CA HIS A 583 49.28 -22.01 -6.44
C HIS A 583 48.28 -21.91 -7.63
N ASP A 584 48.19 -23.00 -8.41
CA ASP A 584 47.31 -23.05 -9.60
C ASP A 584 45.85 -23.49 -9.31
N ASP A 585 45.59 -24.09 -8.14
CA ASP A 585 44.35 -24.84 -7.85
C ASP A 585 43.22 -24.01 -7.20
N LEU A 586 43.35 -22.68 -7.02
CA LEU A 586 42.35 -21.87 -6.41
C LEU A 586 41.28 -21.38 -7.40
N LEU A 587 40.02 -21.37 -7.00
CA LEU A 587 38.90 -20.78 -7.78
C LEU A 587 39.16 -19.28 -8.03
N LYS A 588 39.46 -18.94 -9.29
CA LYS A 588 39.79 -17.56 -9.73
C LYS A 588 38.60 -16.94 -10.45
N LYS A 589 38.36 -15.66 -10.19
CA LYS A 589 37.27 -14.92 -10.85
C LYS A 589 37.75 -13.50 -11.19
N VAL A 590 37.66 -13.11 -12.46
CA VAL A 590 37.93 -11.75 -12.89
C VAL A 590 36.89 -10.77 -12.34
N ALA A 591 37.36 -9.68 -11.70
CA ALA A 591 36.50 -8.69 -11.08
C ALA A 591 35.74 -7.88 -12.13
N LYS A 592 34.43 -7.67 -11.90
CA LYS A 592 33.55 -6.95 -12.81
C LYS A 592 33.77 -5.43 -12.79
N CYS A 593 34.32 -4.89 -11.69
CA CYS A 593 34.52 -3.44 -11.48
C CYS A 593 35.63 -2.85 -12.36
N CYS A 594 36.73 -3.60 -12.60
CA CYS A 594 37.92 -3.12 -13.34
C CYS A 594 38.27 -3.98 -14.56
N LYS A 595 37.64 -5.17 -14.71
CA LYS A 595 37.82 -6.08 -15.87
C LYS A 595 39.28 -6.16 -16.36
N PRO A 596 40.21 -6.68 -15.53
CA PRO A 596 41.61 -6.81 -15.91
C PRO A 596 41.78 -7.69 -17.15
N ILE A 597 42.75 -7.34 -17.97
CA ILE A 597 43.14 -8.04 -19.20
C ILE A 597 44.65 -8.38 -19.15
N PRO A 598 45.12 -9.38 -19.90
CA PRO A 598 46.53 -9.70 -19.96
C PRO A 598 47.41 -8.47 -20.28
N GLY A 599 48.47 -8.31 -19.46
CA GLY A 599 49.33 -7.16 -19.49
C GLY A 599 48.98 -6.01 -18.53
N ASP A 600 47.83 -6.08 -17.85
CA ASP A 600 47.55 -5.20 -16.71
C ASP A 600 48.31 -5.69 -15.46
N ASP A 601 48.69 -4.76 -14.58
CA ASP A 601 49.20 -5.09 -13.25
C ASP A 601 48.01 -5.53 -12.37
N ILE A 602 48.05 -6.75 -11.86
CA ILE A 602 46.89 -7.38 -11.18
C ILE A 602 47.23 -7.83 -9.77
N VAL A 603 46.19 -7.86 -8.94
CA VAL A 603 46.22 -8.42 -7.59
C VAL A 603 44.97 -9.27 -7.35
N GLY A 604 45.10 -10.30 -6.53
CA GLY A 604 44.01 -11.15 -6.10
C GLY A 604 43.42 -10.66 -4.77
N TYR A 605 42.11 -10.70 -4.62
CA TYR A 605 41.43 -10.47 -3.33
C TYR A 605 40.71 -11.74 -2.91
N VAL A 606 41.07 -12.28 -1.74
CA VAL A 606 40.48 -13.52 -1.20
C VAL A 606 39.11 -13.24 -0.60
N SER A 607 38.05 -13.74 -1.24
CA SER A 607 36.67 -13.59 -0.78
C SER A 607 36.24 -14.76 0.11
N ARG A 608 35.51 -14.50 1.19
CA ARG A 608 34.99 -15.58 2.08
C ARG A 608 34.04 -16.49 1.29
N GLY A 609 34.46 -17.74 1.07
CA GLY A 609 33.65 -18.79 0.41
C GLY A 609 33.44 -18.64 -1.11
N ARG A 610 34.08 -17.67 -1.82
CA ARG A 610 33.89 -17.41 -3.26
C ARG A 610 35.16 -17.46 -4.11
N GLY A 611 36.29 -17.88 -3.53
CA GLY A 611 37.59 -17.91 -4.22
C GLY A 611 38.26 -16.53 -4.29
N VAL A 612 39.21 -16.37 -5.21
CA VAL A 612 40.05 -15.17 -5.38
C VAL A 612 39.51 -14.32 -6.52
N ALA A 613 39.17 -13.06 -6.25
CA ALA A 613 38.76 -12.09 -7.23
C ALA A 613 39.99 -11.32 -7.75
N ILE A 614 40.23 -11.39 -9.06
CA ILE A 614 41.38 -10.74 -9.71
C ILE A 614 41.01 -9.31 -10.10
N HIS A 615 41.70 -8.34 -9.53
CA HIS A 615 41.55 -6.92 -9.80
C HIS A 615 42.78 -6.34 -10.44
N ARG A 616 42.62 -5.20 -11.13
CA ARG A 616 43.80 -4.36 -11.46
C ARG A 616 44.30 -3.70 -10.16
N ARG A 617 45.61 -3.53 -10.02
CA ARG A 617 46.21 -2.93 -8.83
C ARG A 617 45.77 -1.47 -8.58
N ASP A 618 45.41 -0.74 -9.63
CA ASP A 618 44.92 0.65 -9.57
C ASP A 618 43.37 0.76 -9.34
N CYS A 619 42.69 -0.36 -9.13
CA CYS A 619 41.25 -0.38 -8.99
C CYS A 619 40.78 0.37 -7.73
N GLN A 620 39.88 1.35 -7.90
CA GLN A 620 39.34 2.13 -6.77
C GLN A 620 38.60 1.26 -5.74
N THR A 621 38.01 0.15 -6.16
CA THR A 621 37.30 -0.78 -5.26
C THR A 621 38.27 -1.44 -4.27
N LEU A 622 39.53 -1.67 -4.66
CA LEU A 622 40.55 -2.27 -3.77
C LEU A 622 40.89 -1.36 -2.58
N ARG A 623 40.81 -0.04 -2.74
CA ARG A 623 41.12 0.92 -1.67
C ARG A 623 40.22 0.81 -0.45
N ASN A 624 39.02 0.23 -0.65
CA ASN A 624 38.00 0.08 0.39
C ASN A 624 37.91 -1.37 0.93
N LEU A 625 38.88 -2.26 0.54
CA LEU A 625 38.91 -3.66 0.95
C LEU A 625 39.99 -3.89 2.02
N GLU A 626 39.85 -4.96 2.80
CA GLU A 626 40.78 -5.36 3.86
C GLU A 626 42.18 -5.70 3.25
N PRO A 627 43.26 -4.95 3.58
CA PRO A 627 44.57 -5.16 2.97
C PRO A 627 45.15 -6.57 3.19
N ASP A 628 44.89 -7.18 4.33
CA ASP A 628 45.39 -8.51 4.72
C ASP A 628 44.88 -9.67 3.84
N ARG A 629 43.94 -9.39 2.95
CA ARG A 629 43.34 -10.37 2.01
C ARG A 629 43.78 -10.17 0.57
N ILE A 630 44.69 -9.25 0.34
CA ILE A 630 45.25 -9.01 -0.98
C ILE A 630 46.43 -9.96 -1.16
N VAL A 631 46.42 -10.71 -2.25
CA VAL A 631 47.47 -11.67 -2.64
C VAL A 631 48.08 -11.26 -3.96
N GLU A 632 49.39 -11.41 -4.08
CA GLU A 632 50.08 -11.12 -5.33
C GLU A 632 49.69 -12.10 -6.42
N THR A 633 49.43 -11.58 -7.62
CA THR A 633 49.01 -12.38 -8.77
C THR A 633 49.69 -11.92 -10.04
N THR A 634 50.02 -12.87 -10.91
CA THR A 634 50.66 -12.59 -12.20
C THR A 634 49.95 -13.30 -13.34
N TRP A 635 50.05 -12.73 -14.54
CA TRP A 635 49.54 -13.35 -15.76
C TRP A 635 50.46 -14.49 -16.20
N ASN A 636 49.85 -15.62 -16.58
CA ASN A 636 50.58 -16.72 -17.19
C ASN A 636 50.83 -16.41 -18.68
N GLN A 637 52.10 -16.38 -19.12
CA GLN A 637 52.50 -16.02 -20.49
C GLN A 637 51.93 -16.94 -21.61
N LYS A 638 51.36 -18.10 -21.25
CA LYS A 638 50.78 -19.03 -22.23
C LYS A 638 49.37 -18.70 -22.70
N SER A 639 48.70 -17.71 -22.12
CA SER A 639 47.29 -17.36 -22.39
C SER A 639 47.11 -16.19 -23.36
N LEU A 640 48.10 -15.80 -24.16
CA LEU A 640 48.07 -14.64 -25.05
C LEU A 640 47.25 -14.79 -26.35
N SER A 641 46.51 -15.91 -26.53
CA SER A 641 45.75 -16.19 -27.76
C SER A 641 44.24 -15.94 -27.65
N GLU A 642 43.73 -15.59 -26.47
CA GLU A 642 42.30 -15.40 -26.24
C GLU A 642 41.85 -13.92 -26.38
N VAL A 643 40.63 -13.70 -26.78
CA VAL A 643 40.00 -12.39 -26.91
C VAL A 643 39.34 -11.99 -25.59
N TYR A 644 39.64 -10.79 -25.09
CA TYR A 644 39.20 -10.31 -23.78
C TYR A 644 38.21 -9.15 -23.89
N ASN A 645 37.25 -9.08 -22.95
CA ASN A 645 36.34 -7.96 -22.85
C ASN A 645 36.92 -6.86 -21.95
N ALA A 646 37.25 -5.71 -22.53
CA ALA A 646 37.68 -4.53 -21.80
C ALA A 646 36.60 -3.45 -21.79
N GLY A 647 36.59 -2.58 -20.77
CA GLY A 647 35.69 -1.45 -20.70
C GLY A 647 36.43 -0.17 -20.36
N PHE A 648 35.93 0.97 -20.90
CA PHE A 648 36.41 2.30 -20.58
C PHE A 648 35.26 3.31 -20.64
N LYS A 649 35.43 4.44 -19.99
CA LYS A 649 34.44 5.50 -19.87
C LYS A 649 34.93 6.72 -20.65
N VAL A 650 34.12 7.28 -21.54
CA VAL A 650 34.41 8.48 -22.32
C VAL A 650 33.56 9.62 -21.79
N ILE A 651 34.18 10.72 -21.40
CA ILE A 651 33.51 11.97 -21.01
C ILE A 651 33.68 12.96 -22.13
N ALA A 652 32.60 13.45 -22.68
CA ALA A 652 32.62 14.30 -23.86
C ALA A 652 31.56 15.41 -23.77
N LYS A 653 31.76 16.47 -24.59
CA LYS A 653 30.72 17.49 -24.78
C LYS A 653 29.47 16.85 -25.38
N ASN A 654 28.29 17.14 -24.79
CA ASN A 654 27.03 16.66 -25.33
C ASN A 654 26.72 17.38 -26.67
N ALA A 655 27.12 16.76 -27.77
CA ALA A 655 26.94 17.27 -29.12
C ALA A 655 26.32 16.18 -30.02
N SER A 656 25.49 16.61 -30.98
CA SER A 656 24.93 15.69 -31.98
C SER A 656 26.04 14.97 -32.75
N GLY A 657 25.91 13.63 -32.84
CA GLY A 657 26.85 12.80 -33.60
C GLY A 657 28.11 12.33 -32.84
N ILE A 658 28.32 12.71 -31.57
CA ILE A 658 29.49 12.26 -30.78
C ILE A 658 29.56 10.74 -30.63
N LEU A 659 28.41 10.08 -30.41
CA LEU A 659 28.33 8.62 -30.35
C LEU A 659 28.81 7.97 -31.66
N ASN A 660 28.40 8.53 -32.80
CA ASN A 660 28.83 8.04 -34.12
C ASN A 660 30.34 8.20 -34.30
N GLN A 661 30.93 9.32 -33.86
CA GLN A 661 32.39 9.55 -33.94
C GLN A 661 33.14 8.53 -33.10
N ILE A 662 32.66 8.22 -31.87
CA ILE A 662 33.28 7.21 -31.01
C ILE A 662 33.16 5.82 -31.65
N SER A 663 31.97 5.46 -32.13
CA SER A 663 31.71 4.16 -32.76
C SER A 663 32.52 3.95 -34.04
N ASN A 664 32.65 4.97 -34.89
CA ASN A 664 33.47 4.93 -36.11
C ASN A 664 34.96 4.74 -35.76
N LYS A 665 35.48 5.45 -34.74
CA LYS A 665 36.86 5.25 -34.31
C LYS A 665 37.13 3.84 -33.80
N ILE A 666 36.16 3.18 -33.16
CA ILE A 666 36.32 1.81 -32.73
C ILE A 666 36.27 0.86 -33.95
N ALA A 667 35.34 1.09 -34.87
CA ALA A 667 35.18 0.30 -36.09
C ALA A 667 36.41 0.41 -37.03
N ASP A 668 36.98 1.60 -37.19
CA ASP A 668 38.19 1.84 -37.98
C ASP A 668 39.40 1.03 -37.50
N ASN A 669 39.41 0.70 -36.19
CA ASN A 669 40.43 -0.16 -35.59
C ASN A 669 40.10 -1.64 -35.65
N LYS A 670 38.99 -2.04 -36.31
CA LYS A 670 38.49 -3.44 -36.42
C LYS A 670 38.27 -4.11 -35.07
N ILE A 671 37.81 -3.32 -34.08
CA ILE A 671 37.54 -3.79 -32.71
C ILE A 671 36.05 -3.92 -32.56
N ASP A 672 35.61 -5.07 -32.05
CA ASP A 672 34.17 -5.34 -31.80
C ASP A 672 33.70 -4.59 -30.56
N ILE A 673 32.57 -3.93 -30.67
CA ILE A 673 31.87 -3.30 -29.55
C ILE A 673 30.98 -4.34 -28.88
N THR A 674 31.10 -4.51 -27.56
CA THR A 674 30.24 -5.40 -26.78
C THR A 674 29.02 -4.69 -26.21
N TYR A 675 29.15 -3.43 -25.83
CA TYR A 675 28.08 -2.52 -25.44
C TYR A 675 28.53 -1.06 -25.50
N ILE A 676 27.59 -0.13 -25.71
CA ILE A 676 27.75 1.29 -25.49
C ILE A 676 26.51 1.80 -24.77
N ASN A 677 26.69 2.43 -23.59
CA ASN A 677 25.63 3.09 -22.84
C ASN A 677 26.04 4.56 -22.65
N GLY A 678 25.18 5.49 -23.06
CA GLY A 678 25.37 6.93 -22.91
C GLY A 678 24.36 7.52 -21.95
N GLU A 679 24.82 8.43 -21.11
CA GLU A 679 24.00 9.22 -20.19
C GLU A 679 24.49 10.67 -20.17
N VAL A 680 23.59 11.62 -19.92
CA VAL A 680 23.94 13.03 -19.77
C VAL A 680 23.99 13.37 -18.30
N THR A 681 25.11 13.96 -17.85
CA THR A 681 25.29 14.38 -16.46
C THR A 681 24.44 15.60 -16.12
N LYS A 682 24.30 15.90 -14.84
CA LYS A 682 23.64 17.13 -14.36
C LYS A 682 24.37 18.41 -14.82
N THR A 683 25.66 18.30 -15.17
CA THR A 683 26.49 19.39 -15.71
C THR A 683 26.31 19.58 -17.21
N GLY A 684 25.53 18.73 -17.89
CA GLY A 684 25.29 18.81 -19.32
C GLY A 684 26.26 18.05 -20.19
N ASP A 685 27.27 17.36 -19.63
CA ASP A 685 28.25 16.56 -20.36
C ASP A 685 27.71 15.17 -20.68
N ALA A 686 28.09 14.59 -21.80
CA ALA A 686 27.78 13.23 -22.19
C ALA A 686 28.83 12.25 -21.65
N VAL A 687 28.39 11.19 -21.06
CA VAL A 687 29.23 10.12 -20.51
C VAL A 687 28.85 8.79 -21.18
N PHE A 688 29.83 8.19 -21.86
CA PHE A 688 29.66 6.90 -22.55
C PHE A 688 30.46 5.82 -21.84
N ASN A 689 29.77 4.75 -21.39
CA ASN A 689 30.42 3.54 -20.94
C ASN A 689 30.51 2.56 -22.11
N VAL A 690 31.76 2.33 -22.56
CA VAL A 690 32.05 1.54 -23.76
C VAL A 690 32.69 0.22 -23.36
N GLY A 691 32.16 -0.88 -23.88
CA GLY A 691 32.77 -2.21 -23.80
C GLY A 691 33.27 -2.66 -25.18
N VAL A 692 34.47 -3.16 -25.24
CA VAL A 692 35.12 -3.64 -26.47
C VAL A 692 35.73 -5.03 -26.28
N ARG A 693 35.94 -5.73 -27.40
CA ARG A 693 36.59 -7.02 -27.45
C ARG A 693 37.96 -6.87 -28.06
N ILE A 694 39.01 -7.17 -27.30
CA ILE A 694 40.41 -6.92 -27.66
C ILE A 694 41.31 -8.14 -27.39
N LYS A 695 42.46 -8.21 -28.03
CA LYS A 695 43.45 -9.29 -27.85
C LYS A 695 44.58 -8.87 -26.90
N THR A 696 44.99 -7.63 -26.93
CA THR A 696 46.14 -7.15 -26.16
C THR A 696 45.83 -5.82 -25.45
N ARG A 697 46.59 -5.53 -24.38
CA ARG A 697 46.54 -4.23 -23.70
C ARG A 697 46.94 -3.07 -24.64
N ASN A 698 47.88 -3.29 -25.53
CA ASN A 698 48.36 -2.26 -26.47
C ASN A 698 47.24 -1.82 -27.43
N GLU A 699 46.45 -2.76 -27.96
CA GLU A 699 45.25 -2.43 -28.77
C GLU A 699 44.28 -1.51 -28.04
N LEU A 700 44.07 -1.76 -26.74
CA LEU A 700 43.17 -0.91 -25.93
C LEU A 700 43.78 0.48 -25.70
N VAL A 701 45.09 0.57 -25.38
CA VAL A 701 45.77 1.85 -25.17
C VAL A 701 45.76 2.68 -26.45
N ASP A 702 46.03 2.08 -27.59
CA ASP A 702 46.02 2.74 -28.91
C ASP A 702 44.60 3.24 -29.25
N LEU A 703 43.58 2.43 -28.99
CA LEU A 703 42.21 2.83 -29.17
C LEU A 703 41.82 4.03 -28.28
N ILE A 704 42.14 3.96 -26.99
CA ILE A 704 41.90 5.04 -26.03
C ILE A 704 42.61 6.34 -26.49
N ASN A 705 43.85 6.25 -26.91
CA ASN A 705 44.61 7.41 -27.40
C ASN A 705 43.95 8.02 -28.65
N LYS A 706 43.48 7.19 -29.59
CA LYS A 706 42.76 7.65 -30.81
C LYS A 706 41.40 8.27 -30.47
N ILE A 707 40.69 7.80 -29.44
CA ILE A 707 39.45 8.42 -28.99
C ILE A 707 39.72 9.75 -28.30
N LYS A 708 40.80 9.88 -27.55
CA LYS A 708 41.24 11.16 -26.94
C LYS A 708 41.55 12.26 -27.98
N THR A 709 41.86 11.92 -29.23
CA THR A 709 42.10 12.92 -30.28
C THR A 709 40.84 13.56 -30.82
N LEU A 710 39.66 13.09 -30.46
CA LEU A 710 38.39 13.70 -30.87
C LEU A 710 38.18 15.02 -30.11
N SER A 711 37.96 16.10 -30.83
CA SER A 711 37.86 17.48 -30.29
C SER A 711 36.72 17.64 -29.25
N SER A 712 35.73 16.78 -29.28
CA SER A 712 34.60 16.81 -28.34
C SER A 712 34.80 15.93 -27.12
N VAL A 713 35.89 15.18 -27.00
CA VAL A 713 36.19 14.30 -25.87
C VAL A 713 37.07 15.02 -24.86
N TYR A 714 36.63 15.11 -23.63
CA TYR A 714 37.38 15.72 -22.54
C TYR A 714 38.35 14.73 -21.90
N GLU A 715 37.85 13.53 -21.60
CA GLU A 715 38.62 12.53 -20.89
C GLU A 715 38.16 11.11 -21.26
N VAL A 716 39.10 10.16 -21.22
CA VAL A 716 38.82 8.73 -21.33
C VAL A 716 39.43 8.04 -20.13
N ILE A 717 38.59 7.41 -19.31
CA ILE A 717 38.96 6.74 -18.06
C ILE A 717 38.76 5.23 -18.25
N ARG A 718 39.72 4.43 -17.80
CA ARG A 718 39.68 2.99 -17.82
C ARG A 718 39.47 2.40 -16.44
#